data_b23af0cbd27296db0466f0801de58b87
#
_entry.id   b23af0cbd27296db0466f0801de58b87
#
_cell.length_a   1.000
_cell.length_b   1.000
_cell.length_c   1.000
_cell.angle_alpha   90.00
_cell.angle_beta   90.00
_cell.angle_gamma   90.00
#
_symmetry.space_group_name_H-M   'P 1'
#
loop_
_entity.id
_entity.type
_entity.pdbx_description
1 polymer ?
#
loop_
_entity_poly.entity_id
_entity_poly.type
_entity_poly.pdbx_seq_one_letter_code
_entity_poly.pdbx_strand_id
1 'polypeptide(L)'
;MALAVPAISMSAQDNIRDSVELEPVVVTASHTPKALKDAPVVTRLITLHDIKITDATNIQDMLIQELPGLEFGFAMSQETSLNMSGFGGNAVLFLVDGERMAGETMDNVDYSRMSLENAGRIEIVKGASSALYGSNAVGGVVNIISRENLEPWTANAHSRYSTFGHEWRNGASFSFNNRKWNSQTSFQHTKIDPIDLPKAHTPEEIAIELMKKAQGLPYDESVLNDDSNLSRLYGQKTYNLKQRLIWRATDRLTMTGRGSYFFRTSERDTHDYHFNGYSVGLKGRYSWDYGRHLELSYAYDQYDKANYMPDGTRTHDHDYSNRQHVAHALYHHTFGNNLLILGADYLNDYLSTYQFRDNASHSQSNIDGYAQFDWNITPRLNVVASLRYDHFSASSQSALTERLAIVYKFPWMTFRTNYASGFRAPTLKEMFMHFDMGNMGYMIIGNPDLKPEKSHNFNLAAERTNRIRNRGILDGRYNFTLVGYCNVFDKRITTIDGGDYQGMPSALYWNEDGVTVWGVDASLAHIFDWGMTLKLNYSWMHETGNVIYSQFSQPRSHSLTWRVGYNHRFSPHYALDAALSGRCQGKPQSGDTSVDHGYTIWKLMLQHHIWRGLHLNMAIDNLFNYKPKSYYYFSPLTTGTSFSIGISVDIDKISKS
;
A
#
# COMPACT_ATOMS: atom_id res chain seq x y z
N MET A 1 8.60 -44.50 37.26
CA MET A 1 8.01 -44.81 35.94
C MET A 1 8.54 -43.71 35.03
N ALA A 2 9.68 -43.97 34.36
CA ALA A 2 10.34 -43.02 33.49
C ALA A 2 9.79 -43.19 32.06
N LEU A 3 9.20 -42.13 31.53
CA LEU A 3 8.75 -42.07 30.14
C LEU A 3 9.99 -41.84 29.25
N ALA A 4 10.41 -42.92 28.56
CA ALA A 4 11.40 -42.86 27.52
C ALA A 4 10.80 -42.17 26.28
N VAL A 5 11.31 -40.97 25.92
CA VAL A 5 11.05 -40.32 24.65
C VAL A 5 11.93 -41.02 23.61
N PRO A 6 11.40 -41.57 22.51
CA PRO A 6 12.22 -42.14 21.47
C PRO A 6 13.01 -41.02 20.77
N ALA A 7 14.33 -41.23 20.71
CA ALA A 7 15.21 -40.40 19.88
C ALA A 7 14.86 -40.65 18.39
N ILE A 8 14.19 -39.68 17.79
CA ILE A 8 13.98 -39.67 16.32
C ILE A 8 15.36 -39.37 15.71
N SER A 9 15.93 -40.36 15.06
CA SER A 9 17.14 -40.25 14.28
C SER A 9 16.94 -39.22 13.16
N MET A 10 17.64 -38.08 13.27
CA MET A 10 17.79 -37.11 12.18
C MET A 10 18.60 -37.75 11.06
N SER A 11 17.92 -38.30 10.07
CA SER A 11 18.51 -38.76 8.83
C SER A 11 18.06 -37.86 7.69
N ALA A 12 19.07 -37.30 7.02
CA ALA A 12 19.03 -36.65 5.71
C ALA A 12 18.22 -35.33 5.60
N GLN A 13 18.79 -34.27 6.12
CA GLN A 13 18.63 -32.93 5.56
C GLN A 13 19.44 -32.84 4.25
N ASP A 14 18.94 -33.41 3.17
CA ASP A 14 19.55 -33.22 1.86
C ASP A 14 19.00 -31.97 1.17
N ASN A 15 19.91 -30.99 1.02
CA ASN A 15 20.05 -30.08 -0.12
C ASN A 15 19.03 -28.96 -0.37
N ILE A 16 18.47 -28.32 0.66
CA ILE A 16 18.00 -26.93 0.51
C ILE A 16 19.14 -25.92 0.88
N ARG A 17 20.30 -26.41 1.30
CA ARG A 17 21.41 -25.59 1.82
C ARG A 17 22.25 -24.89 0.75
N ASP A 18 22.08 -25.19 -0.51
CA ASP A 18 22.87 -24.60 -1.62
C ASP A 18 22.05 -23.82 -2.66
N SER A 19 20.82 -23.39 -2.34
CA SER A 19 20.27 -22.27 -3.09
C SER A 19 21.09 -21.05 -2.70
N VAL A 20 21.94 -20.58 -3.58
CA VAL A 20 22.50 -19.22 -3.53
C VAL A 20 21.30 -18.29 -3.41
N GLU A 21 20.98 -17.87 -2.18
CA GLU A 21 19.98 -16.84 -1.96
C GLU A 21 20.53 -15.58 -2.63
N LEU A 22 20.05 -15.32 -3.85
CA LEU A 22 20.36 -14.10 -4.54
C LEU A 22 19.92 -12.95 -3.63
N GLU A 23 20.85 -12.05 -3.34
CA GLU A 23 20.53 -10.87 -2.53
C GLU A 23 19.33 -10.15 -3.15
N PRO A 24 18.30 -9.83 -2.37
CA PRO A 24 17.11 -9.17 -2.92
C PRO A 24 17.48 -7.83 -3.54
N VAL A 25 17.02 -7.61 -4.76
CA VAL A 25 17.26 -6.38 -5.52
C VAL A 25 16.02 -5.52 -5.47
N VAL A 26 16.21 -4.23 -5.17
CA VAL A 26 15.15 -3.20 -5.14
C VAL A 26 15.43 -2.12 -6.18
N VAL A 27 14.37 -1.51 -6.70
CA VAL A 27 14.44 -0.48 -7.74
C VAL A 27 13.89 0.85 -7.25
N THR A 28 12.86 0.82 -6.39
CA THR A 28 12.08 2.00 -5.97
C THR A 28 12.93 3.06 -5.25
N ALA A 29 13.97 2.67 -4.54
CA ALA A 29 14.82 3.61 -3.79
C ALA A 29 15.73 4.50 -4.67
N SER A 30 15.97 4.11 -5.94
CA SER A 30 17.01 4.75 -6.77
C SER A 30 16.76 4.72 -8.28
N HIS A 31 15.57 4.33 -8.75
CA HIS A 31 15.25 4.05 -10.18
C HIS A 31 16.18 3.06 -10.88
N THR A 32 17.02 2.35 -10.11
CA THR A 32 17.97 1.35 -10.63
C THR A 32 17.97 0.10 -9.76
N PRO A 33 18.15 -1.08 -10.36
CA PRO A 33 18.33 -2.30 -9.59
C PRO A 33 19.54 -2.20 -8.66
N LYS A 34 19.34 -2.26 -7.35
CA LYS A 34 20.38 -2.31 -6.32
C LYS A 34 20.09 -3.42 -5.34
N ALA A 35 21.13 -4.06 -4.85
CA ALA A 35 20.96 -4.97 -3.71
C ALA A 35 20.36 -4.18 -2.53
N LEU A 36 19.43 -4.78 -1.80
CA LEU A 36 18.71 -4.12 -0.70
C LEU A 36 19.66 -3.50 0.33
N LYS A 37 20.77 -4.18 0.63
CA LYS A 37 21.83 -3.69 1.54
C LYS A 37 22.56 -2.44 1.02
N ASP A 38 22.51 -2.17 -0.29
CA ASP A 38 23.20 -1.07 -0.96
C ASP A 38 22.22 0.08 -1.31
N ALA A 39 20.93 -0.10 -1.02
CA ALA A 39 19.93 0.93 -1.24
C ALA A 39 20.25 2.18 -0.40
N PRO A 40 20.17 3.40 -0.99
CA PRO A 40 20.57 4.63 -0.30
C PRO A 40 19.60 5.02 0.82
N VAL A 41 18.37 4.52 0.78
CA VAL A 41 17.37 4.67 1.85
C VAL A 41 16.87 3.31 2.28
N VAL A 42 16.34 3.26 3.50
CA VAL A 42 15.71 2.04 4.01
C VAL A 42 14.51 1.72 3.16
N THR A 43 14.59 0.59 2.47
CA THR A 43 13.52 0.07 1.63
C THR A 43 12.98 -1.19 2.29
N ARG A 44 11.69 -1.22 2.54
CA ARG A 44 11.02 -2.43 2.98
C ARG A 44 10.63 -3.27 1.78
N LEU A 45 10.98 -4.53 1.85
CA LEU A 45 10.68 -5.50 0.81
C LEU A 45 9.71 -6.55 1.35
N ILE A 46 8.56 -6.69 0.70
CA ILE A 46 7.62 -7.78 0.92
C ILE A 46 7.80 -8.75 -0.25
N THR A 47 8.26 -9.94 0.03
CA THR A 47 8.57 -10.95 -0.99
C THR A 47 7.33 -11.75 -1.40
N LEU A 48 7.43 -12.48 -2.52
CA LEU A 48 6.38 -13.41 -2.93
C LEU A 48 6.06 -14.46 -1.84
N HIS A 49 7.08 -14.91 -1.09
CA HIS A 49 6.89 -15.81 0.04
C HIS A 49 6.06 -15.15 1.14
N ASP A 50 6.36 -13.88 1.46
CA ASP A 50 5.59 -13.11 2.45
C ASP A 50 4.12 -12.97 2.02
N ILE A 51 3.86 -12.67 0.74
CA ILE A 51 2.50 -12.55 0.19
C ILE A 51 1.72 -13.87 0.37
N LYS A 52 2.35 -15.01 0.09
CA LYS A 52 1.73 -16.32 0.20
C LYS A 52 1.46 -16.73 1.66
N ILE A 53 2.46 -16.60 2.54
CA ILE A 53 2.36 -17.06 3.94
C ILE A 53 1.49 -16.14 4.81
N THR A 54 1.19 -14.92 4.35
CA THR A 54 0.34 -13.97 5.06
C THR A 54 -1.15 -14.24 4.80
N ASP A 55 -1.49 -14.99 3.74
CA ASP A 55 -2.85 -15.16 3.23
C ASP A 55 -3.57 -13.80 3.10
N ALA A 56 -2.81 -12.80 2.62
CA ALA A 56 -3.35 -11.46 2.42
C ALA A 56 -4.36 -11.48 1.27
N THR A 57 -5.50 -10.88 1.52
CA THR A 57 -6.60 -10.90 0.55
C THR A 57 -6.46 -9.82 -0.52
N ASN A 58 -5.81 -8.71 -0.18
CA ASN A 58 -5.57 -7.57 -1.06
C ASN A 58 -4.34 -6.81 -0.58
N ILE A 59 -4.00 -5.73 -1.28
CA ILE A 59 -2.85 -4.89 -0.92
C ILE A 59 -3.01 -4.24 0.46
N GLN A 60 -4.23 -3.86 0.86
CA GLN A 60 -4.51 -3.23 2.15
C GLN A 60 -4.20 -4.19 3.30
N ASP A 61 -4.74 -5.41 3.24
CA ASP A 61 -4.49 -6.46 4.24
C ASP A 61 -2.99 -6.80 4.32
N MET A 62 -2.31 -6.88 3.17
CA MET A 62 -0.86 -7.13 3.12
C MET A 62 -0.06 -6.03 3.82
N LEU A 63 -0.37 -4.76 3.52
CA LEU A 63 0.36 -3.63 4.08
C LEU A 63 0.11 -3.48 5.60
N ILE A 64 -1.12 -3.67 6.06
CA ILE A 64 -1.46 -3.61 7.51
C ILE A 64 -0.69 -4.68 8.31
N GLN A 65 -0.51 -5.87 7.75
CA GLN A 65 0.18 -6.97 8.43
C GLN A 65 1.70 -6.81 8.43
N GLU A 66 2.28 -6.12 7.45
CA GLU A 66 3.73 -5.99 7.31
C GLU A 66 4.28 -4.64 7.77
N LEU A 67 3.46 -3.58 7.77
CA LEU A 67 3.90 -2.21 8.08
C LEU A 67 3.26 -1.69 9.36
N PRO A 68 4.01 -1.58 10.46
CA PRO A 68 3.53 -0.84 11.61
C PRO A 68 3.41 0.64 11.27
N GLY A 69 2.45 1.33 11.91
CA GLY A 69 2.16 2.74 11.65
C GLY A 69 1.41 3.01 10.34
N LEU A 70 0.91 1.95 9.69
CA LEU A 70 0.02 2.05 8.55
C LEU A 70 -1.38 1.55 8.93
N GLU A 71 -2.40 2.32 8.61
CA GLU A 71 -3.80 1.98 8.85
C GLU A 71 -4.65 2.32 7.64
N PHE A 72 -5.73 1.56 7.48
CA PHE A 72 -6.80 1.88 6.56
C PHE A 72 -8.08 2.08 7.33
N GLY A 73 -8.74 3.19 7.03
CA GLY A 73 -10.07 3.51 7.47
C GLY A 73 -11.03 3.62 6.29
N PHE A 74 -12.16 4.26 6.52
CA PHE A 74 -13.17 4.52 5.49
C PHE A 74 -13.56 5.99 5.48
N ALA A 75 -13.83 6.51 4.30
CA ALA A 75 -14.58 7.74 4.14
C ALA A 75 -16.11 7.48 4.33
N MET A 76 -16.92 8.52 4.38
CA MET A 76 -18.38 8.42 4.44
C MET A 76 -18.96 7.60 3.28
N SER A 77 -18.36 7.68 2.12
CA SER A 77 -18.70 6.86 0.95
C SER A 77 -18.28 5.40 1.05
N GLN A 78 -17.65 4.99 2.17
CA GLN A 78 -16.97 3.69 2.37
C GLN A 78 -15.85 3.40 1.37
N GLU A 79 -15.36 4.43 0.67
CA GLU A 79 -14.07 4.33 -0.02
C GLU A 79 -12.95 4.31 1.03
N THR A 80 -11.92 3.55 0.73
CA THR A 80 -10.83 3.34 1.69
C THR A 80 -9.97 4.59 1.85
N SER A 81 -9.67 4.95 3.09
CA SER A 81 -8.75 6.02 3.48
C SER A 81 -7.48 5.44 4.08
N LEU A 82 -6.32 5.91 3.62
CA LEU A 82 -5.00 5.51 4.13
C LEU A 82 -4.47 6.52 5.14
N ASN A 83 -3.89 6.01 6.21
CA ASN A 83 -2.94 6.75 7.03
C ASN A 83 -1.63 5.96 7.12
N MET A 84 -0.52 6.54 6.70
CA MET A 84 0.81 5.98 6.82
C MET A 84 1.71 6.95 7.59
N SER A 85 1.88 6.68 8.88
CA SER A 85 2.73 7.52 9.77
C SER A 85 2.35 9.01 9.71
N GLY A 86 1.05 9.34 9.78
CA GLY A 86 0.51 10.71 9.72
C GLY A 86 0.26 11.24 8.31
N PHE A 87 0.65 10.52 7.25
CA PHE A 87 0.40 10.90 5.87
C PHE A 87 -0.87 10.27 5.33
N GLY A 88 -1.76 11.07 4.73
CA GLY A 88 -2.95 10.60 4.02
C GLY A 88 -2.62 9.96 2.67
N GLY A 89 -3.63 9.39 2.04
CA GLY A 89 -3.46 8.66 0.78
C GLY A 89 -2.95 9.50 -0.39
N ASN A 90 -3.27 10.79 -0.43
CA ASN A 90 -2.78 11.73 -1.44
C ASN A 90 -1.30 12.12 -1.29
N ALA A 91 -0.69 11.83 -0.14
CA ALA A 91 0.73 12.06 0.14
C ALA A 91 1.60 10.79 -0.03
N VAL A 92 0.99 9.63 -0.30
CA VAL A 92 1.68 8.35 -0.51
C VAL A 92 1.44 7.88 -1.95
N LEU A 93 2.51 7.73 -2.71
CA LEU A 93 2.43 7.35 -4.11
C LEU A 93 2.37 5.83 -4.28
N PHE A 94 1.31 5.34 -4.90
CA PHE A 94 1.16 3.94 -5.28
C PHE A 94 1.49 3.73 -6.75
N LEU A 95 2.34 2.73 -7.00
CA LEU A 95 2.83 2.38 -8.34
C LEU A 95 2.57 0.89 -8.63
N VAL A 96 2.33 0.58 -9.89
CA VAL A 96 2.35 -0.78 -10.42
C VAL A 96 3.40 -0.84 -11.54
N ASP A 97 4.45 -1.63 -11.34
CA ASP A 97 5.62 -1.71 -12.24
C ASP A 97 6.29 -0.35 -12.51
N GLY A 98 6.25 0.56 -11.51
CA GLY A 98 6.81 1.90 -11.59
C GLY A 98 5.90 2.97 -12.18
N GLU A 99 4.68 2.63 -12.60
CA GLU A 99 3.73 3.56 -13.21
C GLU A 99 2.63 3.98 -12.24
N ARG A 100 2.28 5.26 -12.28
CA ARG A 100 1.20 5.84 -11.45
C ARG A 100 -0.17 5.31 -11.86
N MET A 101 -1.11 5.37 -10.92
CA MET A 101 -2.52 5.06 -11.15
C MET A 101 -3.36 6.33 -11.07
N ALA A 102 -4.26 6.52 -12.04
CA ALA A 102 -5.27 7.57 -12.02
C ALA A 102 -6.41 7.23 -11.04
N GLY A 103 -7.25 8.21 -10.75
CA GLY A 103 -8.49 8.00 -10.02
C GLY A 103 -8.31 8.12 -8.52
N GLU A 104 -8.25 9.35 -8.07
CA GLU A 104 -8.31 9.71 -6.67
C GLU A 104 -9.77 9.95 -6.25
N THR A 105 -10.28 9.15 -5.35
CA THR A 105 -11.56 9.37 -4.68
C THR A 105 -11.33 9.60 -3.19
N MET A 106 -11.85 10.71 -2.64
CA MET A 106 -11.66 11.08 -1.23
C MET A 106 -10.19 11.04 -0.80
N ASP A 107 -9.31 11.65 -1.62
CA ASP A 107 -7.87 11.74 -1.40
C ASP A 107 -7.11 10.40 -1.39
N ASN A 108 -7.69 9.36 -1.97
CA ASN A 108 -7.10 8.03 -2.05
C ASN A 108 -7.31 7.40 -3.43
N VAL A 109 -6.34 6.61 -3.88
CA VAL A 109 -6.54 5.74 -5.04
C VAL A 109 -7.44 4.56 -4.68
N ASP A 110 -8.11 3.98 -5.66
CA ASP A 110 -8.88 2.76 -5.44
C ASP A 110 -7.93 1.55 -5.28
N TYR A 111 -7.67 1.16 -4.04
CA TYR A 111 -6.75 0.06 -3.70
C TYR A 111 -7.22 -1.30 -4.23
N SER A 112 -8.51 -1.48 -4.56
CA SER A 112 -9.02 -2.72 -5.12
C SER A 112 -8.55 -2.98 -6.57
N ARG A 113 -8.02 -1.94 -7.25
CA ARG A 113 -7.32 -2.06 -8.53
C ARG A 113 -5.96 -2.76 -8.42
N MET A 114 -5.40 -2.79 -7.20
CA MET A 114 -4.07 -3.34 -6.91
C MET A 114 -4.14 -4.80 -6.52
N SER A 115 -4.52 -5.64 -7.47
CA SER A 115 -4.53 -7.10 -7.28
C SER A 115 -3.12 -7.61 -6.99
N LEU A 116 -3.00 -8.49 -5.98
CA LEU A 116 -1.78 -9.24 -5.66
C LEU A 116 -1.54 -10.44 -6.58
N GLU A 117 -2.50 -10.73 -7.48
CA GLU A 117 -2.35 -11.77 -8.48
C GLU A 117 -1.16 -11.46 -9.37
N ASN A 118 -0.25 -12.42 -9.50
CA ASN A 118 1.01 -12.26 -10.22
C ASN A 118 1.97 -11.16 -9.67
N ALA A 119 1.76 -10.69 -8.44
CA ALA A 119 2.75 -9.84 -7.78
C ALA A 119 4.00 -10.65 -7.44
N GLY A 120 5.18 -10.16 -7.82
CA GLY A 120 6.47 -10.76 -7.48
C GLY A 120 7.01 -10.27 -6.15
N ARG A 121 6.83 -8.98 -5.89
CA ARG A 121 7.22 -8.31 -4.64
C ARG A 121 6.56 -6.94 -4.51
N ILE A 122 6.58 -6.40 -3.30
CA ILE A 122 6.17 -5.02 -3.03
C ILE A 122 7.37 -4.31 -2.39
N GLU A 123 7.77 -3.19 -2.97
CA GLU A 123 8.84 -2.34 -2.46
C GLU A 123 8.24 -1.08 -1.84
N ILE A 124 8.65 -0.74 -0.62
CA ILE A 124 8.11 0.39 0.12
C ILE A 124 9.27 1.26 0.61
N VAL A 125 9.22 2.53 0.26
CA VAL A 125 10.12 3.57 0.74
C VAL A 125 9.30 4.54 1.58
N LYS A 126 9.59 4.64 2.87
CA LYS A 126 8.95 5.62 3.77
C LYS A 126 9.69 6.95 3.71
N GLY A 127 8.94 8.05 3.83
CA GLY A 127 9.46 9.41 3.76
C GLY A 127 9.56 9.98 2.35
N ALA A 128 9.94 11.25 2.23
CA ALA A 128 9.91 11.96 0.97
C ALA A 128 10.76 11.32 -0.12
N SER A 129 10.14 11.10 -1.25
CA SER A 129 10.73 10.57 -2.47
C SER A 129 10.40 11.45 -3.70
N SER A 130 9.96 12.70 -3.45
CA SER A 130 9.54 13.64 -4.50
C SER A 130 10.66 14.00 -5.46
N ALA A 131 11.92 14.01 -5.01
CA ALA A 131 13.07 14.23 -5.88
C ALA A 131 13.26 13.14 -6.96
N LEU A 132 12.61 11.99 -6.83
CA LEU A 132 12.61 10.92 -7.84
C LEU A 132 11.26 10.78 -8.53
N TYR A 133 10.16 10.84 -7.77
CA TYR A 133 8.83 10.48 -8.23
C TYR A 133 7.88 11.68 -8.40
N GLY A 134 8.34 12.91 -8.08
CA GLY A 134 7.56 14.14 -8.16
C GLY A 134 6.46 14.24 -7.11
N SER A 135 5.37 14.91 -7.46
CA SER A 135 4.22 15.15 -6.60
C SER A 135 3.62 13.86 -6.02
N ASN A 136 3.04 13.94 -4.82
CA ASN A 136 2.37 12.87 -4.08
C ASN A 136 3.31 11.82 -3.44
N ALA A 137 4.64 11.97 -3.56
CA ALA A 137 5.61 11.09 -2.92
C ALA A 137 6.22 11.71 -1.65
N VAL A 138 5.41 12.42 -0.86
CA VAL A 138 5.83 13.13 0.36
C VAL A 138 5.96 12.19 1.54
N GLY A 139 4.97 11.30 1.75
CA GLY A 139 4.92 10.30 2.81
C GLY A 139 5.63 9.00 2.47
N GLY A 140 5.81 8.73 1.19
CA GLY A 140 6.49 7.54 0.71
C GLY A 140 6.00 7.04 -0.64
N VAL A 141 6.56 5.91 -1.04
CA VAL A 141 6.22 5.20 -2.30
C VAL A 141 5.98 3.74 -2.00
N VAL A 142 4.89 3.19 -2.50
CA VAL A 142 4.56 1.76 -2.51
C VAL A 142 4.50 1.29 -3.94
N ASN A 143 5.42 0.40 -4.33
CA ASN A 143 5.52 -0.10 -5.70
C ASN A 143 5.29 -1.60 -5.76
N ILE A 144 4.22 -2.02 -6.41
CA ILE A 144 3.91 -3.43 -6.67
C ILE A 144 4.60 -3.84 -7.96
N ILE A 145 5.56 -4.75 -7.86
CA ILE A 145 6.33 -5.24 -9.01
C ILE A 145 5.82 -6.61 -9.40
N SER A 146 5.40 -6.72 -10.65
CA SER A 146 4.92 -7.97 -11.25
C SER A 146 6.02 -9.02 -11.27
N ARG A 147 5.63 -10.28 -11.04
CA ARG A 147 6.54 -11.42 -11.14
C ARG A 147 7.01 -11.58 -12.59
N GLU A 148 8.30 -11.75 -12.80
CA GLU A 148 8.82 -12.21 -14.08
C GLU A 148 9.00 -13.73 -14.03
N ASN A 149 8.32 -14.44 -14.94
CA ASN A 149 8.46 -15.88 -15.04
C ASN A 149 9.62 -16.23 -15.96
N LEU A 150 10.53 -17.07 -15.48
CA LEU A 150 11.68 -17.58 -16.23
C LEU A 150 11.43 -18.98 -16.82
N GLU A 151 10.43 -19.70 -16.33
CA GLU A 151 10.04 -20.99 -16.88
C GLU A 151 9.42 -20.84 -18.29
N PRO A 152 9.51 -21.87 -19.16
CA PRO A 152 8.93 -21.81 -20.50
C PRO A 152 7.44 -21.49 -20.49
N TRP A 153 6.70 -22.01 -19.52
CA TRP A 153 5.34 -21.62 -19.22
C TRP A 153 4.99 -21.92 -17.76
N THR A 154 4.06 -21.19 -17.20
CA THR A 154 3.42 -21.48 -15.92
C THR A 154 1.94 -21.21 -16.02
N ALA A 155 1.15 -21.98 -15.31
CA ALA A 155 -0.29 -21.75 -15.16
C ALA A 155 -0.69 -22.04 -13.72
N ASN A 156 -1.40 -21.11 -13.11
CA ASN A 156 -1.94 -21.22 -11.76
C ASN A 156 -3.43 -20.87 -11.78
N ALA A 157 -4.21 -21.57 -10.98
CA ALA A 157 -5.59 -21.23 -10.69
C ALA A 157 -5.85 -21.43 -9.19
N HIS A 158 -6.66 -20.55 -8.61
CA HIS A 158 -7.04 -20.68 -7.21
C HIS A 158 -8.46 -20.20 -6.95
N SER A 159 -9.06 -20.76 -5.91
CA SER A 159 -10.34 -20.31 -5.37
C SER A 159 -10.25 -20.30 -3.85
N ARG A 160 -10.77 -19.25 -3.23
CA ARG A 160 -10.77 -19.05 -1.77
C ARG A 160 -12.13 -18.54 -1.32
N TYR A 161 -12.62 -19.13 -0.25
CA TYR A 161 -13.83 -18.70 0.46
C TYR A 161 -13.46 -18.23 1.87
N SER A 162 -14.10 -17.15 2.33
CA SER A 162 -14.02 -16.65 3.71
C SER A 162 -15.41 -16.44 4.27
N THR A 163 -15.60 -16.77 5.55
CA THR A 163 -16.86 -16.52 6.25
C THR A 163 -17.12 -15.05 6.54
N PHE A 164 -16.07 -14.20 6.51
CA PHE A 164 -16.22 -12.74 6.62
C PHE A 164 -16.81 -12.21 5.31
N GLY A 165 -18.04 -11.71 5.36
CA GLY A 165 -18.77 -11.21 4.19
C GLY A 165 -19.01 -12.28 3.11
N HIS A 166 -18.96 -13.58 3.44
CA HIS A 166 -19.07 -14.66 2.47
C HIS A 166 -18.21 -14.43 1.22
N GLU A 167 -16.97 -13.94 1.45
CA GLU A 167 -16.06 -13.57 0.37
C GLU A 167 -15.67 -14.77 -0.46
N TRP A 168 -15.92 -14.68 -1.76
CA TRP A 168 -15.37 -15.57 -2.78
C TRP A 168 -14.30 -14.84 -3.58
N ARG A 169 -13.10 -15.42 -3.64
CA ARG A 169 -12.01 -14.96 -4.49
C ARG A 169 -11.55 -16.07 -5.40
N ASN A 170 -11.56 -15.78 -6.69
CA ASN A 170 -11.10 -16.66 -7.73
C ASN A 170 -10.02 -15.96 -8.53
N GLY A 171 -8.92 -16.64 -8.82
CA GLY A 171 -7.85 -16.10 -9.62
C GLY A 171 -7.26 -17.15 -10.54
N ALA A 172 -6.71 -16.66 -11.64
CA ALA A 172 -5.97 -17.47 -12.59
C ALA A 172 -4.84 -16.64 -13.20
N SER A 173 -3.70 -17.28 -13.41
CA SER A 173 -2.59 -16.67 -14.12
C SER A 173 -1.96 -17.65 -15.08
N PHE A 174 -1.55 -17.11 -16.24
CA PHE A 174 -0.81 -17.84 -17.26
C PHE A 174 0.37 -17.04 -17.71
N SER A 175 1.52 -17.66 -17.86
CA SER A 175 2.68 -17.03 -18.45
C SER A 175 3.40 -17.97 -19.41
N PHE A 176 3.96 -17.35 -20.44
CA PHE A 176 4.79 -17.99 -21.45
C PHE A 176 6.09 -17.22 -21.58
N ASN A 177 7.21 -17.93 -21.65
CA ASN A 177 8.54 -17.33 -21.79
C ASN A 177 9.41 -18.11 -22.76
N ASN A 178 10.01 -17.40 -23.70
CA ASN A 178 11.08 -17.89 -24.52
C ASN A 178 12.19 -16.82 -24.66
N ARG A 179 13.20 -17.08 -25.48
CA ARG A 179 14.31 -16.12 -25.63
C ARG A 179 13.89 -14.73 -26.05
N LYS A 180 12.83 -14.59 -26.88
CA LYS A 180 12.36 -13.32 -27.46
C LYS A 180 11.15 -12.73 -26.76
N TRP A 181 10.27 -13.57 -26.23
CA TRP A 181 8.97 -13.16 -25.71
C TRP A 181 8.76 -13.63 -24.28
N ASN A 182 8.22 -12.76 -23.44
CA ASN A 182 7.64 -13.12 -22.14
C ASN A 182 6.24 -12.52 -22.10
N SER A 183 5.23 -13.34 -21.92
CA SER A 183 3.83 -12.94 -21.83
C SER A 183 3.25 -13.41 -20.50
N GLN A 184 2.51 -12.55 -19.84
CA GLN A 184 1.90 -12.83 -18.55
C GLN A 184 0.49 -12.26 -18.54
N THR A 185 -0.49 -13.14 -18.31
CA THR A 185 -1.89 -12.79 -18.16
C THR A 185 -2.33 -13.19 -16.75
N SER A 186 -3.06 -12.33 -16.07
CA SER A 186 -3.68 -12.65 -14.79
C SER A 186 -5.09 -12.12 -14.72
N PHE A 187 -5.96 -12.90 -14.08
CA PHE A 187 -7.35 -12.59 -13.85
C PHE A 187 -7.68 -12.81 -12.38
N GLN A 188 -8.43 -11.92 -11.78
CA GLN A 188 -8.97 -12.06 -10.42
C GLN A 188 -10.42 -11.58 -10.40
N HIS A 189 -11.26 -12.35 -9.75
CA HIS A 189 -12.63 -12.02 -9.39
C HIS A 189 -12.79 -12.13 -7.88
N THR A 190 -13.38 -11.12 -7.27
CA THR A 190 -13.72 -11.11 -5.84
C THR A 190 -15.17 -10.70 -5.67
N LYS A 191 -15.92 -11.43 -4.86
CA LYS A 191 -17.28 -11.09 -4.45
C LYS A 191 -17.33 -11.09 -2.92
N ILE A 192 -17.84 -10.01 -2.34
CA ILE A 192 -18.08 -9.86 -0.90
C ILE A 192 -19.54 -9.47 -0.73
N ASP A 193 -20.28 -10.19 0.09
CA ASP A 193 -21.67 -9.86 0.45
C ASP A 193 -21.67 -8.74 1.50
N PRO A 194 -22.77 -7.96 1.61
CA PRO A 194 -22.90 -6.93 2.64
C PRO A 194 -22.74 -7.51 4.04
N ILE A 195 -22.16 -6.72 4.94
CA ILE A 195 -21.93 -7.12 6.33
C ILE A 195 -22.58 -6.08 7.25
N ASP A 196 -23.59 -6.50 8.00
CA ASP A 196 -24.15 -5.67 9.05
C ASP A 196 -23.23 -5.66 10.25
N LEU A 197 -22.86 -4.47 10.70
CA LEU A 197 -22.00 -4.28 11.86
C LEU A 197 -22.86 -4.16 13.11
N PRO A 198 -22.54 -4.91 14.19
CA PRO A 198 -23.32 -4.83 15.40
C PRO A 198 -23.22 -3.42 16.00
N LYS A 199 -24.35 -2.86 16.42
CA LYS A 199 -24.36 -1.65 17.22
C LYS A 199 -23.95 -1.97 18.64
N ALA A 200 -23.24 -1.06 19.30
CA ALA A 200 -22.85 -1.21 20.70
C ALA A 200 -24.06 -1.25 21.63
N HIS A 201 -25.09 -0.48 21.30
CA HIS A 201 -26.31 -0.34 22.08
C HIS A 201 -27.56 -0.51 21.21
N THR A 202 -28.59 -1.12 21.80
CA THR A 202 -29.89 -1.30 21.15
C THR A 202 -30.68 0.02 21.17
N PRO A 203 -31.63 0.23 20.24
CA PRO A 203 -32.51 1.39 20.27
C PRO A 203 -33.26 1.52 21.60
N GLU A 204 -33.60 0.39 22.26
CA GLU A 204 -34.25 0.36 23.57
C GLU A 204 -33.34 0.89 24.67
N GLU A 205 -32.06 0.49 24.69
CA GLU A 205 -31.07 1.00 25.66
C GLU A 205 -30.86 2.50 25.49
N ILE A 206 -30.72 2.97 24.26
CA ILE A 206 -30.60 4.41 23.95
C ILE A 206 -31.84 5.17 24.41
N ALA A 207 -33.05 4.65 24.15
CA ALA A 207 -34.30 5.27 24.58
C ALA A 207 -34.43 5.35 26.11
N ILE A 208 -33.99 4.31 26.83
CA ILE A 208 -33.97 4.30 28.29
C ILE A 208 -33.04 5.38 28.84
N GLU A 209 -31.83 5.50 28.31
CA GLU A 209 -30.86 6.51 28.76
C GLU A 209 -31.31 7.94 28.38
N LEU A 210 -31.95 8.12 27.22
CA LEU A 210 -32.59 9.39 26.84
C LEU A 210 -33.73 9.78 27.81
N MET A 211 -34.57 8.82 28.23
CA MET A 211 -35.61 9.05 29.23
C MET A 211 -35.01 9.42 30.58
N LYS A 212 -33.98 8.72 31.05
CA LYS A 212 -33.28 9.08 32.30
C LYS A 212 -32.72 10.49 32.23
N LYS A 213 -32.06 10.86 31.13
CA LYS A 213 -31.54 12.22 30.93
C LYS A 213 -32.64 13.28 30.95
N ALA A 214 -33.76 13.01 30.29
CA ALA A 214 -34.91 13.91 30.26
C ALA A 214 -35.57 14.07 31.66
N GLN A 215 -35.51 13.06 32.51
CA GLN A 215 -36.03 13.05 33.86
C GLN A 215 -35.03 13.56 34.91
N GLY A 216 -33.82 13.96 34.50
CA GLY A 216 -32.77 14.40 35.43
C GLY A 216 -32.20 13.28 36.32
N LEU A 217 -32.40 12.00 35.92
CA LEU A 217 -31.86 10.83 36.59
C LEU A 217 -30.42 10.57 36.10
N PRO A 218 -29.59 9.88 36.91
CA PRO A 218 -28.30 9.43 36.49
C PRO A 218 -28.42 8.57 35.20
N TYR A 219 -27.73 8.95 34.16
CA TYR A 219 -27.73 8.27 32.84
C TYR A 219 -26.31 7.96 32.42
N ASP A 220 -26.15 6.95 31.54
CA ASP A 220 -24.88 6.60 30.96
C ASP A 220 -24.70 7.38 29.65
N GLU A 221 -23.82 8.38 29.67
CA GLU A 221 -23.53 9.23 28.53
C GLU A 221 -22.87 8.44 27.38
N SER A 222 -22.18 7.34 27.69
CA SER A 222 -21.54 6.48 26.66
C SER A 222 -22.57 5.74 25.81
N VAL A 223 -23.77 5.48 26.33
CA VAL A 223 -24.88 4.88 25.58
C VAL A 223 -25.54 5.89 24.67
N LEU A 224 -25.63 7.16 25.09
CA LEU A 224 -26.20 8.25 24.28
C LEU A 224 -25.23 8.72 23.18
N ASN A 225 -23.95 8.55 23.40
CA ASN A 225 -22.87 8.88 22.47
C ASN A 225 -22.42 7.63 21.69
N ASP A 226 -23.35 6.72 21.36
CA ASP A 226 -23.04 5.64 20.40
C ASP A 226 -22.89 6.25 18.99
N ASP A 227 -21.76 6.93 18.81
CA ASP A 227 -21.35 7.62 17.57
C ASP A 227 -20.85 6.64 16.52
N SER A 228 -21.34 5.39 16.51
CA SER A 228 -20.98 4.40 15.50
C SER A 228 -21.32 4.94 14.12
N ASN A 229 -20.30 5.41 13.40
CA ASN A 229 -20.47 6.01 12.06
C ASN A 229 -20.67 4.95 10.97
N LEU A 230 -20.41 3.67 11.29
CA LEU A 230 -20.57 2.54 10.39
C LEU A 230 -21.54 1.53 10.98
N SER A 231 -22.68 1.32 10.33
CA SER A 231 -23.65 0.28 10.69
C SER A 231 -23.65 -0.91 9.72
N ARG A 232 -23.07 -0.73 8.53
CA ARG A 232 -23.05 -1.74 7.47
C ARG A 232 -21.86 -1.52 6.54
N LEU A 233 -21.23 -2.60 6.10
CA LEU A 233 -20.30 -2.61 4.97
C LEU A 233 -21.04 -3.08 3.73
N TYR A 234 -20.91 -2.34 2.64
CA TYR A 234 -21.60 -2.66 1.40
C TYR A 234 -20.94 -3.80 0.65
N GLY A 235 -21.78 -4.61 0.01
CA GLY A 235 -21.32 -5.69 -0.85
C GLY A 235 -20.59 -5.17 -2.07
N GLN A 236 -19.63 -5.93 -2.55
CA GLN A 236 -18.80 -5.55 -3.69
C GLN A 236 -18.52 -6.76 -4.60
N LYS A 237 -18.47 -6.49 -5.90
CA LYS A 237 -17.96 -7.44 -6.91
C LYS A 237 -16.86 -6.74 -7.69
N THR A 238 -15.70 -7.39 -7.79
CA THR A 238 -14.51 -6.81 -8.42
C THR A 238 -13.94 -7.77 -9.44
N TYR A 239 -13.56 -7.24 -10.59
CA TYR A 239 -12.88 -7.97 -11.68
C TYR A 239 -11.60 -7.23 -12.04
N ASN A 240 -10.48 -7.94 -12.06
CA ASN A 240 -9.18 -7.44 -12.47
C ASN A 240 -8.65 -8.35 -13.58
N LEU A 241 -8.32 -7.79 -14.72
CA LEU A 241 -7.62 -8.45 -15.82
C LEU A 241 -6.35 -7.67 -16.13
N LYS A 242 -5.20 -8.35 -16.15
CA LYS A 242 -3.91 -7.74 -16.46
C LYS A 242 -3.16 -8.56 -17.50
N GLN A 243 -2.54 -7.86 -18.43
CA GLN A 243 -1.66 -8.43 -19.45
C GLN A 243 -0.34 -7.66 -19.45
N ARG A 244 0.78 -8.39 -19.46
CA ARG A 244 2.13 -7.85 -19.67
C ARG A 244 2.83 -8.65 -20.76
N LEU A 245 3.43 -7.95 -21.69
CA LEU A 245 4.17 -8.53 -22.81
C LEU A 245 5.56 -7.90 -22.87
N ILE A 246 6.62 -8.68 -22.80
CA ILE A 246 7.99 -8.25 -23.00
C ILE A 246 8.51 -8.84 -24.31
N TRP A 247 8.99 -7.99 -25.19
CA TRP A 247 9.63 -8.36 -26.44
C TRP A 247 11.10 -7.94 -26.44
N ARG A 248 11.98 -8.93 -26.42
CA ARG A 248 13.41 -8.74 -26.59
C ARG A 248 13.72 -8.72 -28.09
N ALA A 249 13.52 -7.56 -28.72
CA ALA A 249 13.62 -7.39 -30.17
C ALA A 249 15.04 -7.67 -30.66
N THR A 250 16.04 -7.18 -29.91
CA THR A 250 17.47 -7.45 -30.09
C THR A 250 18.14 -7.59 -28.73
N ASP A 251 19.44 -7.90 -28.68
CA ASP A 251 20.23 -7.91 -27.45
C ASP A 251 20.32 -6.51 -26.80
N ARG A 252 20.00 -5.45 -27.55
CA ARG A 252 20.07 -4.06 -27.11
C ARG A 252 18.69 -3.42 -26.90
N LEU A 253 17.65 -3.93 -27.53
CA LEU A 253 16.31 -3.34 -27.50
C LEU A 253 15.31 -4.29 -26.87
N THR A 254 14.74 -3.86 -25.78
CA THR A 254 13.61 -4.52 -25.10
C THR A 254 12.41 -3.59 -25.09
N MET A 255 11.26 -4.12 -25.52
CA MET A 255 9.96 -3.43 -25.47
C MET A 255 9.07 -4.12 -24.46
N THR A 256 8.35 -3.37 -23.65
CA THR A 256 7.37 -3.88 -22.70
C THR A 256 6.04 -3.19 -22.93
N GLY A 257 5.02 -3.97 -23.26
CA GLY A 257 3.63 -3.52 -23.33
C GLY A 257 2.86 -4.05 -22.12
N ARG A 258 1.95 -3.25 -21.59
CA ARG A 258 1.04 -3.67 -20.51
C ARG A 258 -0.36 -3.14 -20.78
N GLY A 259 -1.36 -3.87 -20.31
CA GLY A 259 -2.75 -3.45 -20.29
C GLY A 259 -3.46 -4.00 -19.09
N SER A 260 -4.40 -3.27 -18.53
CA SER A 260 -5.28 -3.76 -17.49
C SER A 260 -6.69 -3.22 -17.65
N TYR A 261 -7.63 -4.05 -17.25
CA TYR A 261 -9.04 -3.69 -17.10
C TYR A 261 -9.47 -4.00 -15.68
N PHE A 262 -10.16 -3.06 -15.10
CA PHE A 262 -10.74 -3.15 -13.76
C PHE A 262 -12.22 -2.80 -13.82
N PHE A 263 -13.04 -3.60 -13.14
CA PHE A 263 -14.43 -3.31 -12.94
C PHE A 263 -14.82 -3.64 -11.50
N ARG A 264 -15.53 -2.73 -10.83
CA ARG A 264 -16.06 -2.95 -9.49
C ARG A 264 -17.49 -2.43 -9.40
N THR A 265 -18.38 -3.21 -8.80
CA THR A 265 -19.68 -2.74 -8.33
C THR A 265 -19.68 -2.68 -6.82
N SER A 266 -20.36 -1.68 -6.25
CA SER A 266 -20.64 -1.58 -4.82
C SER A 266 -22.13 -1.35 -4.64
N GLU A 267 -22.80 -2.35 -4.07
CA GLU A 267 -24.24 -2.35 -3.83
C GLU A 267 -24.56 -1.42 -2.65
N ARG A 268 -25.43 -0.42 -2.86
CA ARG A 268 -25.87 0.55 -1.87
C ARG A 268 -27.37 0.36 -1.63
N ASP A 269 -27.91 0.98 -0.56
CA ASP A 269 -29.32 0.84 -0.21
C ASP A 269 -30.26 1.47 -1.26
N THR A 270 -29.85 2.54 -1.93
CA THR A 270 -30.67 3.31 -2.87
C THR A 270 -30.18 3.31 -4.30
N HIS A 271 -28.91 2.91 -4.54
CA HIS A 271 -28.27 2.92 -5.86
C HIS A 271 -27.00 2.08 -5.82
N ASP A 272 -26.48 1.71 -6.97
CA ASP A 272 -25.22 0.99 -7.10
C ASP A 272 -24.12 1.90 -7.65
N TYR A 273 -22.92 1.80 -7.10
CA TYR A 273 -21.75 2.41 -7.70
C TYR A 273 -21.08 1.42 -8.66
N HIS A 274 -20.82 1.88 -9.86
CA HIS A 274 -19.99 1.17 -10.83
C HIS A 274 -18.69 1.93 -11.06
N PHE A 275 -17.59 1.22 -10.97
CA PHE A 275 -16.25 1.75 -11.19
C PHE A 275 -15.60 1.00 -12.34
N ASN A 276 -15.01 1.74 -13.28
CA ASN A 276 -14.26 1.18 -14.40
C ASN A 276 -12.86 1.76 -14.42
N GLY A 277 -11.86 0.92 -14.65
CA GLY A 277 -10.49 1.33 -14.82
C GLY A 277 -9.86 0.73 -16.07
N TYR A 278 -9.16 1.54 -16.84
CA TYR A 278 -8.44 1.14 -18.04
C TYR A 278 -7.02 1.65 -17.95
N SER A 279 -6.04 0.76 -18.12
CA SER A 279 -4.63 1.15 -18.14
C SER A 279 -3.91 0.53 -19.31
N VAL A 280 -3.14 1.33 -20.03
CA VAL A 280 -2.27 0.87 -21.11
C VAL A 280 -0.92 1.54 -20.96
N GLY A 281 0.16 0.79 -21.11
CA GLY A 281 1.52 1.31 -21.04
C GLY A 281 2.43 0.66 -22.06
N LEU A 282 3.36 1.45 -22.58
CA LEU A 282 4.41 1.00 -23.50
C LEU A 282 5.75 1.56 -23.00
N LYS A 283 6.76 0.69 -22.85
CA LYS A 283 8.12 1.05 -22.45
C LYS A 283 9.13 0.45 -23.43
N GLY A 284 10.03 1.26 -23.92
CA GLY A 284 11.17 0.85 -24.72
C GLY A 284 12.46 1.11 -23.96
N ARG A 285 13.35 0.12 -23.86
CA ARG A 285 14.70 0.25 -23.31
C ARG A 285 15.71 -0.10 -24.37
N TYR A 286 16.58 0.86 -24.68
CA TYR A 286 17.71 0.66 -25.57
C TYR A 286 19.03 0.75 -24.80
N SER A 287 19.84 -0.29 -24.84
CA SER A 287 21.15 -0.39 -24.18
C SER A 287 22.27 -0.34 -25.20
N TRP A 288 23.14 0.69 -25.15
CA TRP A 288 24.32 0.76 -25.98
C TRP A 288 25.38 -0.25 -25.54
N ASP A 289 25.50 -0.38 -24.20
CA ASP A 289 26.39 -1.31 -23.50
C ASP A 289 25.83 -1.60 -22.09
N TYR A 290 26.59 -2.29 -21.26
CA TYR A 290 26.16 -2.61 -19.89
C TYR A 290 26.02 -1.39 -18.97
N GLY A 291 26.68 -0.26 -19.30
CA GLY A 291 26.71 0.94 -18.47
C GLY A 291 25.78 2.05 -18.96
N ARG A 292 25.27 1.98 -20.21
CA ARG A 292 24.48 3.06 -20.80
C ARG A 292 23.20 2.54 -21.42
N HIS A 293 22.08 3.10 -20.97
CA HIS A 293 20.79 2.83 -21.60
C HIS A 293 19.85 4.02 -21.52
N LEU A 294 18.91 4.06 -22.43
CA LEU A 294 17.79 4.99 -22.48
C LEU A 294 16.49 4.20 -22.33
N GLU A 295 15.64 4.64 -21.44
CA GLU A 295 14.26 4.18 -21.34
C GLU A 295 13.32 5.30 -21.76
N LEU A 296 12.37 4.97 -22.62
CA LEU A 296 11.24 5.82 -22.96
C LEU A 296 9.97 5.07 -22.63
N SER A 297 9.05 5.69 -21.92
CA SER A 297 7.76 5.09 -21.65
C SER A 297 6.62 6.09 -21.81
N TYR A 298 5.47 5.52 -22.14
CA TYR A 298 4.19 6.22 -22.15
C TYR A 298 3.15 5.34 -21.50
N ALA A 299 2.34 5.93 -20.63
CA ALA A 299 1.23 5.29 -19.96
C ALA A 299 -0.03 6.14 -20.06
N TYR A 300 -1.14 5.48 -20.27
CA TYR A 300 -2.49 6.02 -20.13
C TYR A 300 -3.20 5.25 -19.03
N ASP A 301 -3.82 5.97 -18.12
CA ASP A 301 -4.69 5.39 -17.09
C ASP A 301 -5.98 6.19 -16.98
N GLN A 302 -7.12 5.51 -16.93
CA GLN A 302 -8.44 6.10 -16.77
C GLN A 302 -9.18 5.39 -15.64
N TYR A 303 -9.90 6.18 -14.86
CA TYR A 303 -10.77 5.69 -13.81
C TYR A 303 -12.09 6.46 -13.79
N ASP A 304 -13.19 5.73 -13.95
CA ASP A 304 -14.54 6.27 -14.01
C ASP A 304 -15.38 5.73 -12.88
N LYS A 305 -16.26 6.57 -12.33
CA LYS A 305 -17.32 6.20 -11.39
C LYS A 305 -18.66 6.68 -11.91
N ALA A 306 -19.68 5.85 -11.80
CA ALA A 306 -21.08 6.21 -12.12
C ALA A 306 -22.04 5.62 -11.10
N ASN A 307 -23.10 6.37 -10.80
CA ASN A 307 -24.18 5.93 -9.94
C ASN A 307 -25.33 5.37 -10.80
N TYR A 308 -25.78 4.17 -10.47
CA TYR A 308 -26.89 3.50 -11.13
C TYR A 308 -28.07 3.37 -10.16
N MET A 309 -29.22 3.90 -10.55
CA MET A 309 -30.48 3.71 -9.82
C MET A 309 -30.97 2.25 -9.98
N PRO A 310 -31.87 1.76 -9.10
CA PRO A 310 -32.39 0.39 -9.19
C PRO A 310 -33.07 0.04 -10.51
N ASP A 311 -33.55 1.03 -11.25
CA ASP A 311 -34.16 0.88 -12.59
C ASP A 311 -33.11 0.80 -13.71
N GLY A 312 -31.82 0.88 -13.38
CA GLY A 312 -30.70 0.86 -14.31
C GLY A 312 -30.38 2.21 -14.96
N THR A 313 -31.08 3.28 -14.58
CA THR A 313 -30.76 4.64 -15.07
C THR A 313 -29.53 5.20 -14.35
N ARG A 314 -28.82 6.11 -15.01
CA ARG A 314 -27.70 6.86 -14.41
C ARG A 314 -28.18 8.21 -13.92
N THR A 315 -27.66 8.63 -12.76
CA THR A 315 -27.91 9.99 -12.23
C THR A 315 -27.23 11.06 -13.08
N HIS A 316 -26.02 10.76 -13.59
CA HIS A 316 -25.22 11.59 -14.49
C HIS A 316 -24.50 10.71 -15.50
N ASP A 317 -24.10 11.26 -16.63
CA ASP A 317 -23.30 10.52 -17.64
C ASP A 317 -21.98 10.01 -17.05
N HIS A 318 -21.33 10.84 -16.24
CA HIS A 318 -20.16 10.50 -15.42
C HIS A 318 -20.23 11.27 -14.11
N ASP A 319 -20.30 10.54 -12.99
CA ASP A 319 -20.16 11.18 -11.68
C ASP A 319 -18.71 11.60 -11.42
N TYR A 320 -17.76 10.84 -11.98
CA TYR A 320 -16.34 11.08 -11.89
C TYR A 320 -15.63 10.37 -13.05
N SER A 321 -14.78 11.08 -13.78
CA SER A 321 -13.90 10.53 -14.82
C SER A 321 -12.54 11.19 -14.74
N ASN A 322 -11.52 10.44 -14.32
CA ASN A 322 -10.14 10.89 -14.27
C ASN A 322 -9.32 10.18 -15.33
N ARG A 323 -8.54 10.93 -16.09
CA ARG A 323 -7.68 10.43 -17.17
C ARG A 323 -6.30 11.00 -17.02
N GLN A 324 -5.29 10.14 -17.04
CA GLN A 324 -3.90 10.55 -16.94
C GLN A 324 -3.10 10.05 -18.13
N HIS A 325 -2.30 10.93 -18.68
CA HIS A 325 -1.28 10.63 -19.69
C HIS A 325 0.08 10.91 -19.07
N VAL A 326 0.96 9.92 -19.05
CA VAL A 326 2.29 10.02 -18.44
C VAL A 326 3.32 9.59 -19.46
N ALA A 327 4.30 10.44 -19.72
CA ALA A 327 5.45 10.10 -20.55
C ALA A 327 6.73 10.28 -19.74
N HIS A 328 7.64 9.31 -19.81
CA HIS A 328 8.94 9.35 -19.14
C HIS A 328 10.08 9.13 -20.13
N ALA A 329 11.16 9.88 -19.95
CA ALA A 329 12.45 9.65 -20.59
C ALA A 329 13.52 9.52 -19.49
N LEU A 330 14.26 8.43 -19.48
CA LEU A 330 15.25 8.15 -18.46
C LEU A 330 16.57 7.68 -19.10
N TYR A 331 17.65 8.41 -18.88
CA TYR A 331 18.99 8.06 -19.34
C TYR A 331 19.87 7.65 -18.18
N HIS A 332 20.49 6.51 -18.30
CA HIS A 332 21.46 5.95 -17.37
C HIS A 332 22.85 5.95 -17.95
N HIS A 333 23.83 6.37 -17.14
CA HIS A 333 25.25 6.29 -17.50
C HIS A 333 26.10 5.89 -16.29
N THR A 334 26.75 4.74 -16.38
CA THR A 334 27.67 4.24 -15.37
C THR A 334 29.11 4.65 -15.73
N PHE A 335 29.80 5.32 -14.81
CA PHE A 335 31.23 5.68 -14.93
C PHE A 335 32.03 4.93 -13.84
N GLY A 336 32.73 3.90 -14.22
CA GLY A 336 33.36 3.02 -13.22
C GLY A 336 32.33 2.46 -12.25
N ASN A 337 32.41 2.81 -10.97
CA ASN A 337 31.46 2.39 -9.94
C ASN A 337 30.35 3.42 -9.67
N ASN A 338 30.34 4.57 -10.36
CA ASN A 338 29.38 5.64 -10.14
C ASN A 338 28.30 5.63 -11.22
N LEU A 339 27.15 6.19 -10.90
CA LEU A 339 26.00 6.20 -11.80
C LEU A 339 25.39 7.60 -11.87
N LEU A 340 25.17 8.09 -13.10
CA LEU A 340 24.36 9.27 -13.40
C LEU A 340 23.01 8.82 -13.99
N ILE A 341 21.94 9.39 -13.47
CA ILE A 341 20.59 9.28 -14.03
C ILE A 341 20.12 10.68 -14.40
N LEU A 342 19.62 10.83 -15.61
CA LEU A 342 18.93 12.03 -16.07
C LEU A 342 17.52 11.61 -16.48
N GLY A 343 16.52 12.33 -16.00
CA GLY A 343 15.12 12.04 -16.32
C GLY A 343 14.35 13.30 -16.67
N ALA A 344 13.31 13.12 -17.47
CA ALA A 344 12.31 14.13 -17.77
C ALA A 344 10.95 13.45 -17.89
N ASP A 345 9.94 14.04 -17.25
CA ASP A 345 8.60 13.49 -17.23
C ASP A 345 7.58 14.54 -17.72
N TYR A 346 6.51 14.05 -18.31
CA TYR A 346 5.32 14.81 -18.63
C TYR A 346 4.11 14.07 -18.08
N LEU A 347 3.31 14.75 -17.29
CA LEU A 347 2.02 14.27 -16.80
C LEU A 347 0.93 15.23 -17.24
N ASN A 348 -0.14 14.73 -17.86
CA ASN A 348 -1.38 15.45 -18.02
C ASN A 348 -2.47 14.73 -17.25
N ASP A 349 -3.11 15.43 -16.34
CA ASP A 349 -4.19 14.98 -15.48
C ASP A 349 -5.47 15.72 -15.85
N TYR A 350 -6.51 14.99 -16.24
CA TYR A 350 -7.83 15.50 -16.59
C TYR A 350 -8.86 14.91 -15.64
N LEU A 351 -9.73 15.76 -15.09
CA LEU A 351 -10.84 15.36 -14.24
C LEU A 351 -12.13 16.03 -14.66
N SER A 352 -13.17 15.22 -14.84
CA SER A 352 -14.57 15.65 -15.00
C SER A 352 -15.39 15.06 -13.88
N THR A 353 -16.17 15.88 -13.18
CA THR A 353 -17.05 15.44 -12.08
C THR A 353 -18.21 16.43 -11.87
N TYR A 354 -19.37 15.89 -11.45
CA TYR A 354 -20.51 16.71 -11.04
C TYR A 354 -20.21 17.56 -9.78
N GLN A 355 -19.12 17.24 -9.06
CA GLN A 355 -18.69 18.01 -7.89
C GLN A 355 -18.03 19.34 -8.25
N PHE A 356 -17.79 19.62 -9.53
CA PHE A 356 -17.36 20.93 -10.00
C PHE A 356 -18.56 21.80 -10.35
N ARG A 357 -18.40 23.13 -10.25
CA ARG A 357 -19.45 24.05 -10.68
C ARG A 357 -19.80 23.78 -12.15
N ASP A 358 -21.10 23.72 -12.44
CA ASP A 358 -21.63 23.54 -13.80
C ASP A 358 -21.22 22.21 -14.48
N ASN A 359 -20.94 21.16 -13.71
CA ASN A 359 -20.43 19.87 -14.20
C ASN A 359 -19.19 20.04 -15.10
N ALA A 360 -18.33 20.99 -14.77
CA ALA A 360 -17.16 21.32 -15.56
C ALA A 360 -16.10 20.21 -15.54
N SER A 361 -15.13 20.35 -16.41
CA SER A 361 -13.92 19.55 -16.39
C SER A 361 -12.71 20.46 -16.30
N HIS A 362 -11.68 19.99 -15.60
CA HIS A 362 -10.42 20.69 -15.46
C HIS A 362 -9.26 19.78 -15.83
N SER A 363 -8.16 20.38 -16.25
CA SER A 363 -6.92 19.65 -16.55
C SER A 363 -5.71 20.39 -16.00
N GLN A 364 -4.69 19.60 -15.63
CA GLN A 364 -3.40 20.10 -15.19
C GLN A 364 -2.30 19.32 -15.88
N SER A 365 -1.31 20.03 -16.41
CA SER A 365 -0.09 19.40 -16.92
C SER A 365 1.06 19.68 -15.95
N ASN A 366 1.92 18.69 -15.74
CA ASN A 366 3.21 18.82 -15.09
C ASN A 366 4.31 18.50 -16.10
N ILE A 367 5.32 19.34 -16.18
CA ILE A 367 6.58 19.10 -16.90
C ILE A 367 7.69 19.19 -15.89
N ASP A 368 8.58 18.22 -15.91
CA ASP A 368 9.68 18.18 -14.98
C ASP A 368 10.97 17.62 -15.59
N GLY A 369 12.06 17.91 -14.92
CA GLY A 369 13.35 17.34 -15.21
C GLY A 369 14.13 17.07 -13.94
N TYR A 370 14.87 15.95 -13.90
CA TYR A 370 15.65 15.59 -12.73
C TYR A 370 16.99 14.96 -13.07
N ALA A 371 17.90 15.08 -12.14
CA ALA A 371 19.20 14.45 -12.18
C ALA A 371 19.50 13.77 -10.84
N GLN A 372 20.07 12.59 -10.89
CA GLN A 372 20.60 11.88 -9.73
C GLN A 372 22.01 11.42 -10.00
N PHE A 373 22.89 11.67 -9.06
CA PHE A 373 24.27 11.15 -9.07
C PHE A 373 24.51 10.24 -7.88
N ASP A 374 24.91 9.01 -8.18
CA ASP A 374 25.23 7.96 -7.22
C ASP A 374 26.73 7.77 -7.18
N TRP A 375 27.35 8.26 -6.11
CA TRP A 375 28.80 8.32 -5.96
C TRP A 375 29.28 7.30 -4.96
N ASN A 376 29.93 6.24 -5.44
CA ASN A 376 30.63 5.26 -4.63
C ASN A 376 32.06 5.73 -4.33
N ILE A 377 32.21 6.60 -3.32
CA ILE A 377 33.48 7.24 -2.94
C ILE A 377 34.49 6.19 -2.51
N THR A 378 34.05 5.23 -1.72
CA THR A 378 34.81 4.05 -1.31
C THR A 378 33.89 2.81 -1.27
N PRO A 379 34.42 1.58 -1.16
CA PRO A 379 33.57 0.40 -0.95
C PRO A 379 32.66 0.46 0.28
N ARG A 380 32.94 1.39 1.21
CA ARG A 380 32.18 1.58 2.45
C ARG A 380 31.31 2.84 2.47
N LEU A 381 31.62 3.83 1.63
CA LEU A 381 30.94 5.13 1.61
C LEU A 381 30.30 5.35 0.25
N ASN A 382 28.97 5.42 0.25
CA ASN A 382 28.16 5.80 -0.90
C ASN A 382 27.38 7.08 -0.58
N VAL A 383 27.34 8.00 -1.53
CA VAL A 383 26.56 9.25 -1.46
C VAL A 383 25.67 9.35 -2.69
N VAL A 384 24.40 9.60 -2.49
CA VAL A 384 23.44 9.81 -3.58
C VAL A 384 22.84 11.20 -3.43
N ALA A 385 22.99 12.03 -4.46
CA ALA A 385 22.39 13.35 -4.55
C ALA A 385 21.40 13.38 -5.71
N SER A 386 20.24 13.97 -5.51
CA SER A 386 19.21 14.16 -6.54
C SER A 386 18.63 15.55 -6.47
N LEU A 387 18.30 16.10 -7.64
CA LEU A 387 17.65 17.38 -7.82
C LEU A 387 16.56 17.24 -8.88
N ARG A 388 15.36 17.79 -8.62
CA ARG A 388 14.24 17.81 -9.55
C ARG A 388 13.55 19.15 -9.55
N TYR A 389 13.16 19.59 -10.72
CA TYR A 389 12.36 20.79 -10.94
C TYR A 389 11.05 20.39 -11.61
N ASP A 390 9.92 20.78 -11.03
CA ASP A 390 8.56 20.54 -11.52
C ASP A 390 7.87 21.87 -11.81
N HIS A 391 7.07 21.91 -12.89
CA HIS A 391 6.20 23.04 -13.24
C HIS A 391 4.78 22.58 -13.53
N PHE A 392 3.79 23.18 -12.82
CA PHE A 392 2.37 22.83 -12.90
C PHE A 392 1.59 23.93 -13.60
N SER A 393 0.81 23.55 -14.63
CA SER A 393 0.10 24.51 -15.47
C SER A 393 -1.12 25.15 -14.80
N ALA A 394 -1.93 24.38 -14.04
CA ALA A 394 -3.17 24.88 -13.46
C ALA A 394 -2.94 25.89 -12.33
N SER A 395 -1.98 25.61 -11.45
CA SER A 395 -1.59 26.55 -10.38
C SER A 395 -0.53 27.55 -10.80
N SER A 396 0.04 27.43 -12.02
CA SER A 396 1.19 28.20 -12.51
C SER A 396 2.36 28.25 -11.53
N GLN A 397 2.56 27.16 -10.78
CA GLN A 397 3.55 27.06 -9.72
C GLN A 397 4.65 26.08 -10.07
N SER A 398 5.80 26.30 -9.46
CA SER A 398 6.97 25.43 -9.63
C SER A 398 7.50 24.97 -8.29
N ALA A 399 8.11 23.79 -8.29
CA ALA A 399 8.77 23.25 -7.11
C ALA A 399 10.18 22.77 -7.48
N LEU A 400 11.13 23.05 -6.61
CA LEU A 400 12.47 22.46 -6.63
C LEU A 400 12.55 21.51 -5.46
N THR A 401 12.91 20.26 -5.71
CA THR A 401 13.08 19.24 -4.69
C THR A 401 14.46 18.63 -4.77
N GLU A 402 15.07 18.46 -3.60
CA GLU A 402 16.41 17.92 -3.45
C GLU A 402 16.42 16.73 -2.51
N ARG A 403 17.41 15.87 -2.69
CA ARG A 403 17.68 14.73 -1.82
C ARG A 403 19.18 14.51 -1.71
N LEU A 404 19.61 14.23 -0.48
CA LEU A 404 20.96 13.77 -0.17
C LEU A 404 20.87 12.55 0.73
N ALA A 405 21.39 11.42 0.26
CA ALA A 405 21.46 10.19 1.04
C ALA A 405 22.92 9.72 1.17
N ILE A 406 23.32 9.35 2.36
CA ILE A 406 24.66 8.87 2.67
C ILE A 406 24.55 7.50 3.32
N VAL A 407 25.30 6.54 2.80
CA VAL A 407 25.43 5.18 3.37
C VAL A 407 26.87 4.95 3.77
N TYR A 408 27.07 4.57 5.03
CA TYR A 408 28.37 4.16 5.52
C TYR A 408 28.31 2.75 6.12
N LYS A 409 29.14 1.86 5.57
CA LYS A 409 29.20 0.43 5.95
C LYS A 409 30.36 0.18 6.89
N PHE A 410 30.08 0.08 8.18
CA PHE A 410 31.04 -0.47 9.14
C PHE A 410 31.06 -2.00 9.04
N PRO A 411 32.11 -2.68 9.50
CA PRO A 411 32.16 -4.15 9.53
C PRO A 411 31.02 -4.79 10.36
N TRP A 412 30.47 -4.05 11.31
CA TRP A 412 29.48 -4.55 12.26
C TRP A 412 28.07 -3.99 12.06
N MET A 413 27.89 -2.86 11.32
CA MET A 413 26.60 -2.21 11.10
C MET A 413 26.66 -1.26 9.89
N THR A 414 25.55 -1.09 9.20
CA THR A 414 25.40 -0.07 8.15
C THR A 414 24.58 1.09 8.69
N PHE A 415 25.08 2.31 8.55
CA PHE A 415 24.35 3.54 8.85
C PHE A 415 23.91 4.21 7.56
N ARG A 416 22.71 4.74 7.58
CA ARG A 416 22.14 5.56 6.49
C ARG A 416 21.60 6.84 7.09
N THR A 417 21.89 7.96 6.44
CA THR A 417 21.20 9.21 6.70
C THR A 417 20.65 9.76 5.40
N ASN A 418 19.48 10.33 5.44
CA ASN A 418 18.82 10.87 4.28
C ASN A 418 18.10 12.15 4.66
N TYR A 419 18.37 13.21 3.90
CA TYR A 419 17.56 14.40 3.82
C TYR A 419 16.85 14.41 2.46
N ALA A 420 15.55 14.71 2.45
CA ALA A 420 14.80 14.91 1.22
C ALA A 420 13.73 15.98 1.44
N SER A 421 13.60 16.89 0.50
CA SER A 421 12.41 17.71 0.41
C SER A 421 11.31 16.95 -0.32
N GLY A 422 10.09 17.11 0.17
CA GLY A 422 8.88 16.60 -0.43
C GLY A 422 7.98 17.73 -0.87
N PHE A 423 7.21 17.46 -1.92
CA PHE A 423 6.23 18.40 -2.36
C PHE A 423 4.99 17.70 -2.92
N ARG A 424 3.81 18.33 -2.77
CA ARG A 424 2.55 17.90 -3.37
C ARG A 424 1.83 19.10 -3.96
N ALA A 425 1.55 19.03 -5.27
CA ALA A 425 0.72 20.03 -5.91
C ALA A 425 -0.74 19.87 -5.46
N PRO A 426 -1.52 20.97 -5.39
CA PRO A 426 -2.96 20.89 -5.19
C PRO A 426 -3.61 20.03 -6.28
N THR A 427 -4.55 19.20 -5.89
CA THR A 427 -5.35 18.41 -6.83
C THR A 427 -6.41 19.27 -7.52
N LEU A 428 -6.93 18.81 -8.66
CA LEU A 428 -8.01 19.52 -9.36
C LEU A 428 -9.27 19.65 -8.47
N LYS A 429 -9.54 18.67 -7.59
CA LYS A 429 -10.64 18.75 -6.64
C LYS A 429 -10.39 19.82 -5.58
N GLU A 430 -9.23 19.84 -4.97
CA GLU A 430 -8.87 20.85 -3.95
C GLU A 430 -8.96 22.26 -4.50
N MET A 431 -8.67 22.46 -5.79
CA MET A 431 -8.74 23.78 -6.43
C MET A 431 -10.14 24.17 -6.88
N PHE A 432 -10.93 23.23 -7.44
CA PHE A 432 -12.14 23.58 -8.21
C PHE A 432 -13.43 22.96 -7.68
N MET A 433 -13.40 22.23 -6.56
CA MET A 433 -14.60 21.63 -5.98
C MET A 433 -15.62 22.70 -5.61
N HIS A 434 -16.87 22.44 -5.92
CA HIS A 434 -18.04 23.21 -5.51
C HIS A 434 -19.18 22.20 -5.29
N PHE A 435 -19.12 21.53 -4.15
CA PHE A 435 -19.93 20.36 -3.90
C PHE A 435 -20.93 20.58 -2.77
N ASP A 436 -22.20 20.58 -3.16
CA ASP A 436 -23.33 20.53 -2.23
C ASP A 436 -23.55 19.08 -1.77
N MET A 437 -23.38 18.84 -0.47
CA MET A 437 -23.63 17.53 0.14
C MET A 437 -25.13 17.25 0.35
N GLY A 438 -26.00 18.05 -0.25
CA GLY A 438 -27.45 17.81 -0.31
C GLY A 438 -28.10 17.75 1.09
N ASN A 439 -28.66 16.59 1.43
CA ASN A 439 -29.40 16.39 2.69
C ASN A 439 -28.58 16.66 3.96
N MET A 440 -27.25 16.78 3.87
CA MET A 440 -26.39 17.15 5.00
C MET A 440 -26.36 18.66 5.24
N GLY A 441 -26.87 19.46 4.29
CA GLY A 441 -26.87 20.93 4.40
C GLY A 441 -25.47 21.51 4.58
N TYR A 442 -24.48 21.01 3.83
CA TYR A 442 -23.09 21.37 3.95
C TYR A 442 -22.41 21.48 2.58
N MET A 443 -21.57 22.51 2.40
CA MET A 443 -20.85 22.76 1.15
C MET A 443 -19.37 22.45 1.31
N ILE A 444 -18.74 21.87 0.27
CA ILE A 444 -17.28 21.78 0.16
C ILE A 444 -16.81 22.65 -1.00
N ILE A 445 -15.93 23.59 -0.70
CA ILE A 445 -15.50 24.63 -1.64
C ILE A 445 -13.98 24.49 -1.87
N GLY A 446 -13.60 24.37 -3.13
CA GLY A 446 -12.21 24.39 -3.58
C GLY A 446 -11.61 25.80 -3.54
N ASN A 447 -10.29 25.87 -3.57
CA ASN A 447 -9.55 27.13 -3.56
C ASN A 447 -8.47 27.13 -4.65
N PRO A 448 -8.66 27.89 -5.75
CA PRO A 448 -7.66 27.97 -6.83
C PRO A 448 -6.33 28.61 -6.42
N ASP A 449 -6.30 29.35 -5.30
CA ASP A 449 -5.11 30.05 -4.80
C ASP A 449 -4.22 29.16 -3.90
N LEU A 450 -4.56 27.87 -3.76
CA LEU A 450 -3.79 26.92 -2.99
C LEU A 450 -2.34 26.86 -3.47
N LYS A 451 -1.42 26.84 -2.50
CA LYS A 451 0.00 26.65 -2.73
C LYS A 451 0.36 25.16 -2.55
N PRO A 452 1.38 24.64 -3.26
CA PRO A 452 1.85 23.28 -3.02
C PRO A 452 2.24 23.06 -1.56
N GLU A 453 1.95 21.87 -1.05
CA GLU A 453 2.53 21.44 0.22
C GLU A 453 4.03 21.24 0.05
N LYS A 454 4.79 21.64 1.07
CA LYS A 454 6.23 21.39 1.15
C LYS A 454 6.57 20.70 2.44
N SER A 455 7.50 19.79 2.40
CA SER A 455 8.01 19.10 3.57
C SER A 455 9.52 18.92 3.53
N HIS A 456 10.12 18.84 4.71
CA HIS A 456 11.52 18.50 4.92
C HIS A 456 11.59 17.22 5.73
N ASN A 457 12.22 16.19 5.18
CA ASN A 457 12.28 14.86 5.75
C ASN A 457 13.71 14.52 6.12
N PHE A 458 13.94 14.18 7.37
CA PHE A 458 15.23 13.75 7.91
C PHE A 458 15.08 12.31 8.42
N ASN A 459 15.95 11.42 7.96
CA ASN A 459 15.97 10.04 8.40
C ASN A 459 17.39 9.63 8.81
N LEU A 460 17.49 8.92 9.92
CA LEU A 460 18.71 8.25 10.37
C LEU A 460 18.40 6.78 10.62
N ALA A 461 19.14 5.89 10.00
CA ALA A 461 18.94 4.45 10.13
C ALA A 461 20.22 3.71 10.48
N ALA A 462 20.08 2.68 11.30
CA ALA A 462 21.10 1.71 11.62
C ALA A 462 20.60 0.31 11.28
N GLU A 463 21.37 -0.44 10.48
CA GLU A 463 20.99 -1.78 10.04
C GLU A 463 22.12 -2.77 10.27
N ARG A 464 21.77 -3.95 10.77
CA ARG A 464 22.69 -5.06 10.93
C ARG A 464 22.09 -6.35 10.39
N THR A 465 22.72 -6.91 9.38
CA THR A 465 22.46 -8.27 8.90
C THR A 465 23.65 -9.15 9.24
N ASN A 466 23.39 -10.25 9.92
CA ASN A 466 24.45 -11.19 10.26
C ASN A 466 23.87 -12.60 10.43
N ARG A 467 24.76 -13.60 10.61
CA ARG A 467 24.41 -14.99 10.87
C ARG A 467 24.91 -15.40 12.26
N ILE A 468 24.05 -15.98 13.06
CA ILE A 468 24.37 -16.64 14.34
C ILE A 468 24.77 -18.07 14.00
N ARG A 469 25.90 -18.54 14.56
CA ARG A 469 26.42 -19.91 14.39
C ARG A 469 26.84 -20.46 15.73
N ASN A 470 26.75 -21.78 15.89
CA ASN A 470 27.17 -22.52 17.08
C ASN A 470 26.46 -22.07 18.38
N ARG A 471 25.17 -21.67 18.26
CA ARG A 471 24.28 -21.30 19.37
C ARG A 471 23.06 -22.21 19.42
N GLY A 472 23.08 -23.35 18.73
CA GLY A 472 22.03 -24.37 18.71
C GLY A 472 20.75 -23.85 18.06
N ILE A 473 19.65 -23.81 18.83
CA ILE A 473 18.32 -23.39 18.34
C ILE A 473 18.29 -21.96 17.80
N LEU A 474 19.24 -21.10 18.16
CA LEU A 474 19.34 -19.72 17.69
C LEU A 474 20.13 -19.58 16.38
N ASP A 475 20.72 -20.68 15.88
CA ASP A 475 21.45 -20.63 14.62
C ASP A 475 20.54 -20.19 13.48
N GLY A 476 21.03 -19.26 12.67
CA GLY A 476 20.23 -18.67 11.61
C GLY A 476 20.75 -17.31 11.17
N ARG A 477 20.02 -16.69 10.26
CA ARG A 477 20.30 -15.34 9.75
C ARG A 477 19.33 -14.34 10.33
N TYR A 478 19.83 -13.21 10.84
CA TYR A 478 19.00 -12.12 11.31
C TYR A 478 19.29 -10.81 10.57
N ASN A 479 18.25 -9.99 10.49
CA ASN A 479 18.30 -8.58 10.08
C ASN A 479 17.62 -7.75 11.17
N PHE A 480 18.33 -6.74 11.65
CA PHE A 480 17.83 -5.74 12.57
C PHE A 480 17.94 -4.36 11.92
N THR A 481 16.88 -3.58 11.95
CA THR A 481 16.86 -2.21 11.42
C THR A 481 16.18 -1.29 12.44
N LEU A 482 16.79 -0.14 12.70
CA LEU A 482 16.26 0.95 13.51
C LEU A 482 16.31 2.22 12.69
N VAL A 483 15.18 2.94 12.60
CA VAL A 483 15.04 4.17 11.85
C VAL A 483 14.43 5.23 12.75
N GLY A 484 15.11 6.35 12.93
CA GLY A 484 14.53 7.58 13.45
C GLY A 484 14.19 8.53 12.29
N TYR A 485 13.05 9.19 12.35
CA TYR A 485 12.64 10.14 11.32
C TYR A 485 11.98 11.39 11.90
N CYS A 486 12.12 12.50 11.16
CA CYS A 486 11.46 13.75 11.45
C CYS A 486 11.01 14.39 10.13
N ASN A 487 9.72 14.65 10.01
CA ASN A 487 9.07 15.23 8.83
C ASN A 487 8.44 16.57 9.23
N VAL A 488 8.96 17.65 8.70
CA VAL A 488 8.48 19.02 8.96
C VAL A 488 7.70 19.48 7.74
N PHE A 489 6.44 19.82 7.92
CA PHE A 489 5.59 20.43 6.90
C PHE A 489 5.56 21.93 7.07
N ASP A 490 5.91 22.65 6.02
CA ASP A 490 5.79 24.11 5.99
C ASP A 490 4.32 24.51 5.84
N LYS A 491 3.63 23.87 4.89
CA LYS A 491 2.21 24.06 4.60
C LYS A 491 1.56 22.73 4.24
N ARG A 492 0.36 22.53 4.76
CA ARG A 492 -0.48 21.35 4.46
C ARG A 492 -1.80 21.81 3.87
N ILE A 493 -2.29 21.16 2.83
CA ILE A 493 -3.62 21.41 2.29
C ILE A 493 -4.62 20.61 3.12
N THR A 494 -5.56 21.31 3.72
CA THR A 494 -6.65 20.75 4.54
C THR A 494 -7.92 21.58 4.33
N THR A 495 -9.01 21.18 4.95
CA THR A 495 -10.25 21.95 4.97
C THR A 495 -10.36 22.69 6.30
N ILE A 496 -10.77 23.97 6.23
CA ILE A 496 -11.11 24.81 7.38
C ILE A 496 -12.60 25.16 7.33
N ASP A 497 -13.11 25.69 8.42
CA ASP A 497 -14.45 26.29 8.44
C ASP A 497 -14.49 27.46 7.44
N GLY A 498 -15.30 27.33 6.38
CA GLY A 498 -15.52 28.35 5.35
C GLY A 498 -16.62 29.33 5.69
N GLY A 499 -17.25 29.20 6.87
CA GLY A 499 -18.39 30.01 7.29
C GLY A 499 -19.67 29.68 6.53
N ASP A 500 -20.59 30.62 6.51
CA ASP A 500 -21.84 30.49 5.76
C ASP A 500 -21.63 30.77 4.27
N TYR A 501 -21.97 29.81 3.44
CA TYR A 501 -21.99 29.95 1.99
C TYR A 501 -23.41 29.76 1.48
N GLN A 502 -24.07 30.83 1.06
CA GLN A 502 -25.43 30.84 0.55
C GLN A 502 -26.48 30.22 1.52
N GLY A 503 -26.32 30.44 2.83
CA GLY A 503 -27.21 29.91 3.85
C GLY A 503 -26.90 28.50 4.33
N MET A 504 -25.74 27.93 3.95
CA MET A 504 -25.27 26.63 4.38
C MET A 504 -23.87 26.73 4.98
N PRO A 505 -23.56 26.02 6.07
CA PRO A 505 -22.18 25.91 6.56
C PRO A 505 -21.29 25.26 5.49
N SER A 506 -20.03 25.69 5.43
CA SER A 506 -19.11 25.22 4.41
C SER A 506 -17.74 24.86 4.95
N ALA A 507 -17.04 23.95 4.24
CA ALA A 507 -15.62 23.73 4.35
C ALA A 507 -14.91 24.32 3.14
N LEU A 508 -13.86 25.06 3.39
CA LEU A 508 -12.98 25.64 2.38
C LEU A 508 -11.62 24.95 2.40
N TYR A 509 -11.11 24.55 1.24
CA TYR A 509 -9.72 24.06 1.13
C TYR A 509 -8.74 25.22 1.37
N TRP A 510 -7.77 25.00 2.25
CA TRP A 510 -6.83 26.01 2.70
C TRP A 510 -5.43 25.43 2.96
N ASN A 511 -4.41 26.29 2.87
CA ASN A 511 -3.06 25.93 3.30
C ASN A 511 -2.88 26.26 4.78
N GLU A 512 -2.77 25.25 5.62
CA GLU A 512 -2.49 25.39 7.04
C GLU A 512 -1.01 25.23 7.35
N ASP A 513 -0.51 26.00 8.34
CA ASP A 513 0.90 26.03 8.69
C ASP A 513 1.26 24.94 9.71
N GLY A 514 2.44 24.38 9.56
CA GLY A 514 3.25 23.84 10.62
C GLY A 514 2.78 22.59 11.33
N VAL A 515 2.87 21.43 10.66
CA VAL A 515 2.79 20.11 11.33
C VAL A 515 4.16 19.44 11.29
N THR A 516 4.62 18.93 12.42
CA THR A 516 5.83 18.10 12.49
C THR A 516 5.47 16.71 12.95
N VAL A 517 5.88 15.70 12.17
CA VAL A 517 5.71 14.29 12.48
C VAL A 517 7.08 13.68 12.71
N TRP A 518 7.31 13.08 13.86
CA TRP A 518 8.56 12.41 14.18
C TRP A 518 8.32 11.07 14.87
N GLY A 519 9.27 10.17 14.72
CA GLY A 519 9.08 8.82 15.26
C GLY A 519 10.27 7.91 15.08
N VAL A 520 10.05 6.66 15.51
CA VAL A 520 11.04 5.59 15.47
C VAL A 520 10.38 4.31 14.98
N ASP A 521 10.96 3.71 13.94
CA ASP A 521 10.62 2.38 13.45
C ASP A 521 11.73 1.39 13.82
N ALA A 522 11.38 0.26 14.41
CA ALA A 522 12.31 -0.83 14.68
C ALA A 522 11.79 -2.12 14.04
N SER A 523 12.67 -2.88 13.40
CA SER A 523 12.32 -4.18 12.82
C SER A 523 13.39 -5.23 13.10
N LEU A 524 12.94 -6.45 13.39
CA LEU A 524 13.77 -7.63 13.55
C LEU A 524 13.17 -8.75 12.71
N ALA A 525 14.00 -9.33 11.85
CA ALA A 525 13.69 -10.57 11.14
C ALA A 525 14.76 -11.61 11.49
N HIS A 526 14.37 -12.83 11.85
CA HIS A 526 15.28 -13.95 12.09
C HIS A 526 14.76 -15.18 11.36
N ILE A 527 15.58 -15.74 10.51
CA ILE A 527 15.35 -17.00 9.81
C ILE A 527 16.25 -18.03 10.47
N PHE A 528 15.64 -18.94 11.21
CA PHE A 528 16.33 -20.02 11.93
C PHE A 528 16.67 -21.17 10.98
N ASP A 529 17.82 -21.81 11.18
CA ASP A 529 18.29 -22.91 10.31
C ASP A 529 17.37 -24.15 10.37
N TRP A 530 16.54 -24.28 11.39
CA TRP A 530 15.60 -25.38 11.56
C TRP A 530 14.19 -25.14 10.97
N GLY A 531 14.02 -24.04 10.22
CA GLY A 531 12.80 -23.78 9.43
C GLY A 531 11.82 -22.79 10.04
N MET A 532 12.08 -22.26 11.23
CA MET A 532 11.26 -21.17 11.80
C MET A 532 11.69 -19.80 11.25
N THR A 533 10.74 -18.89 11.14
CA THR A 533 10.97 -17.47 10.85
C THR A 533 10.29 -16.63 11.91
N LEU A 534 10.96 -15.56 12.35
CA LEU A 534 10.40 -14.56 13.24
C LEU A 534 10.52 -13.20 12.57
N LYS A 535 9.41 -12.47 12.45
CA LYS A 535 9.39 -11.05 12.08
C LYS A 535 8.70 -10.27 13.19
N LEU A 536 9.31 -9.16 13.59
CA LEU A 536 8.78 -8.24 14.59
C LEU A 536 9.02 -6.83 14.10
N ASN A 537 7.97 -6.01 14.05
CA ASN A 537 8.07 -4.63 13.59
C ASN A 537 7.30 -3.73 14.55
N TYR A 538 7.94 -2.67 14.99
CA TYR A 538 7.39 -1.68 15.89
C TYR A 538 7.52 -0.29 15.26
N SER A 539 6.51 0.54 15.41
CA SER A 539 6.52 1.95 15.03
C SER A 539 5.97 2.77 16.18
N TRP A 540 6.69 3.83 16.50
CA TRP A 540 6.21 4.89 17.36
C TRP A 540 6.26 6.20 16.60
N MET A 541 5.18 6.99 16.69
CA MET A 541 5.09 8.29 16.06
C MET A 541 4.38 9.31 16.96
N HIS A 542 4.71 10.56 16.75
CA HIS A 542 4.08 11.69 17.43
C HIS A 542 3.96 12.88 16.47
N GLU A 543 2.80 13.53 16.48
CA GLU A 543 2.51 14.74 15.72
C GLU A 543 2.46 15.93 16.64
N THR A 544 3.02 17.07 16.18
CA THR A 544 3.02 18.36 16.88
C THR A 544 2.67 19.49 15.91
N GLY A 545 2.10 20.56 16.44
CA GLY A 545 1.65 21.72 15.65
C GLY A 545 0.13 21.75 15.49
N ASN A 546 -0.36 22.39 14.44
CA ASN A 546 -1.79 22.52 14.15
C ASN A 546 -2.31 21.22 13.52
N VAL A 547 -2.49 20.19 14.37
CA VAL A 547 -2.97 18.88 13.91
C VAL A 547 -4.48 18.90 13.92
N ILE A 548 -5.09 18.80 12.73
CA ILE A 548 -6.53 18.57 12.60
C ILE A 548 -6.75 17.08 12.37
N TYR A 549 -7.32 16.40 13.36
CA TYR A 549 -7.64 14.99 13.23
C TYR A 549 -8.92 14.80 12.42
N SER A 550 -8.80 14.14 11.29
CA SER A 550 -9.94 13.73 10.49
C SER A 550 -10.73 12.63 11.21
N GLN A 551 -12.06 12.71 11.19
CA GLN A 551 -12.93 11.61 11.64
C GLN A 551 -12.75 10.31 10.83
N PHE A 552 -12.10 10.39 9.65
CA PHE A 552 -11.90 9.24 8.76
C PHE A 552 -10.56 8.55 8.96
N SER A 553 -9.58 9.25 9.55
CA SER A 553 -8.23 8.71 9.71
C SER A 553 -7.57 9.35 10.93
N GLN A 554 -7.31 8.55 11.94
CA GLN A 554 -6.65 9.01 13.16
C GLN A 554 -5.36 8.23 13.36
N PRO A 555 -4.19 8.91 13.32
CA PRO A 555 -2.91 8.24 13.53
C PRO A 555 -2.80 7.71 14.96
N ARG A 556 -2.09 6.60 15.11
CA ARG A 556 -1.85 5.96 16.39
C ARG A 556 -0.38 6.07 16.79
N SER A 557 -0.12 6.42 18.04
CA SER A 557 1.25 6.61 18.52
C SER A 557 2.07 5.33 18.51
N HIS A 558 1.46 4.18 18.78
CA HIS A 558 2.15 2.91 18.91
C HIS A 558 1.52 1.86 18.00
N SER A 559 2.33 1.19 17.23
CA SER A 559 1.91 0.10 16.36
C SER A 559 2.95 -1.02 16.38
N LEU A 560 2.50 -2.26 16.51
CA LEU A 560 3.35 -3.44 16.51
C LEU A 560 2.75 -4.50 15.59
N THR A 561 3.55 -5.07 14.71
CA THR A 561 3.20 -6.26 13.93
C THR A 561 4.22 -7.36 14.17
N TRP A 562 3.74 -8.61 14.18
CA TRP A 562 4.62 -9.78 14.31
C TRP A 562 4.14 -10.93 13.44
N ARG A 563 5.08 -11.79 13.08
CA ARG A 563 4.81 -13.06 12.43
C ARG A 563 5.83 -14.10 12.87
N VAL A 564 5.31 -15.25 13.31
CA VAL A 564 6.09 -16.47 13.53
C VAL A 564 5.66 -17.46 12.48
N GLY A 565 6.57 -17.82 11.58
CA GLY A 565 6.35 -18.79 10.52
C GLY A 565 7.14 -20.06 10.78
N TYR A 566 6.64 -21.19 10.30
CA TYR A 566 7.34 -22.47 10.32
C TYR A 566 7.07 -23.20 9.00
N ASN A 567 8.15 -23.55 8.31
CA ASN A 567 8.10 -24.34 7.10
C ASN A 567 8.74 -25.70 7.38
N HIS A 568 8.03 -26.79 7.07
CA HIS A 568 8.57 -28.13 7.20
C HIS A 568 8.11 -29.05 6.07
N ARG A 569 9.06 -29.76 5.48
CA ARG A 569 8.80 -30.79 4.48
C ARG A 569 8.83 -32.15 5.15
N PHE A 570 7.67 -32.81 5.26
CA PHE A 570 7.52 -34.14 5.85
C PHE A 570 7.87 -35.27 4.87
N SER A 571 7.65 -35.03 3.57
CA SER A 571 7.96 -35.99 2.51
C SER A 571 8.21 -35.27 1.17
N PRO A 572 8.68 -35.98 0.12
CA PRO A 572 8.83 -35.36 -1.21
C PRO A 572 7.52 -34.78 -1.78
N HIS A 573 6.39 -35.27 -1.30
CA HIS A 573 5.06 -34.86 -1.80
C HIS A 573 4.27 -34.00 -0.83
N TYR A 574 4.68 -33.89 0.44
CA TYR A 574 3.95 -33.13 1.45
C TYR A 574 4.84 -32.19 2.26
N ALA A 575 4.47 -30.92 2.27
CA ALA A 575 5.07 -29.90 3.13
C ALA A 575 3.97 -29.03 3.76
N LEU A 576 4.26 -28.43 4.89
CA LEU A 576 3.39 -27.53 5.63
C LEU A 576 4.12 -26.19 5.86
N ASP A 577 3.45 -25.11 5.48
CA ASP A 577 3.75 -23.76 5.93
C ASP A 577 2.70 -23.37 6.97
N ALA A 578 3.14 -22.99 8.16
CA ALA A 578 2.28 -22.45 9.21
C ALA A 578 2.76 -21.04 9.58
N ALA A 579 1.85 -20.12 9.79
CA ALA A 579 2.16 -18.80 10.26
C ALA A 579 1.16 -18.33 11.31
N LEU A 580 1.67 -17.83 12.43
CA LEU A 580 0.93 -17.08 13.42
C LEU A 580 1.38 -15.63 13.34
N SER A 581 0.50 -14.75 12.91
CA SER A 581 0.76 -13.32 12.78
C SER A 581 -0.21 -12.53 13.65
N GLY A 582 0.15 -11.27 13.89
CA GLY A 582 -0.76 -10.37 14.57
C GLY A 582 -0.31 -8.94 14.51
N ARG A 583 -1.20 -8.06 14.92
CA ARG A 583 -0.98 -6.63 15.04
C ARG A 583 -1.58 -6.11 16.34
N CYS A 584 -0.86 -5.17 16.95
CA CYS A 584 -1.33 -4.42 18.11
C CYS A 584 -1.27 -2.94 17.74
N GLN A 585 -2.38 -2.24 17.91
CA GLN A 585 -2.51 -0.81 17.65
C GLN A 585 -2.83 -0.11 18.96
N GLY A 586 -2.07 0.94 19.27
CA GLY A 586 -2.30 1.79 20.43
C GLY A 586 -3.54 2.66 20.27
N LYS A 587 -3.75 3.57 21.22
CA LYS A 587 -4.84 4.55 21.15
C LYS A 587 -4.60 5.55 20.02
N PRO A 588 -5.66 6.08 19.39
CA PRO A 588 -5.56 7.23 18.50
C PRO A 588 -4.94 8.43 19.21
N GLN A 589 -4.31 9.32 18.46
CA GLN A 589 -3.72 10.56 18.99
C GLN A 589 -4.76 11.66 19.22
N SER A 590 -5.99 11.51 18.73
CA SER A 590 -7.08 12.44 19.02
C SER A 590 -7.32 12.53 20.52
N GLY A 591 -7.56 13.73 21.03
CA GLY A 591 -7.81 13.98 22.45
C GLY A 591 -9.10 13.32 22.98
N ASP A 592 -9.95 12.79 22.10
CA ASP A 592 -11.15 12.05 22.46
C ASP A 592 -10.81 10.61 22.81
N THR A 593 -10.62 10.37 24.11
CA THR A 593 -10.28 9.05 24.64
C THR A 593 -11.48 8.12 24.82
N SER A 594 -12.70 8.59 24.55
CA SER A 594 -13.94 7.82 24.72
C SER A 594 -14.12 6.76 23.63
N VAL A 595 -13.46 6.94 22.48
CA VAL A 595 -13.81 6.30 21.22
C VAL A 595 -13.05 4.99 20.94
N ASP A 596 -11.79 4.84 21.38
CA ASP A 596 -11.02 3.62 21.08
C ASP A 596 -9.86 3.41 22.07
N HIS A 597 -9.75 2.21 22.60
CA HIS A 597 -8.72 1.84 23.58
C HIS A 597 -7.49 1.16 22.97
N GLY A 598 -7.41 1.09 21.64
CA GLY A 598 -6.44 0.26 20.95
C GLY A 598 -6.92 -1.20 20.86
N TYR A 599 -6.26 -1.99 20.01
CA TYR A 599 -6.68 -3.37 19.78
C TYR A 599 -5.52 -4.28 19.42
N THR A 600 -5.76 -5.58 19.57
CA THR A 600 -4.83 -6.63 19.14
C THR A 600 -5.59 -7.70 18.37
N ILE A 601 -5.19 -7.95 17.13
CA ILE A 601 -5.80 -8.97 16.26
C ILE A 601 -4.73 -9.99 15.87
N TRP A 602 -5.09 -11.27 15.95
CA TRP A 602 -4.23 -12.39 15.61
C TRP A 602 -4.79 -13.17 14.44
N LYS A 603 -3.92 -13.71 13.60
CA LYS A 603 -4.26 -14.55 12.45
C LYS A 603 -3.39 -15.81 12.46
N LEU A 604 -4.04 -16.95 12.31
CA LEU A 604 -3.37 -18.24 12.08
C LEU A 604 -3.58 -18.64 10.63
N MET A 605 -2.52 -19.02 9.94
CA MET A 605 -2.55 -19.49 8.56
C MET A 605 -1.82 -20.84 8.46
N LEU A 606 -2.39 -21.74 7.70
CA LEU A 606 -1.83 -23.05 7.35
C LEU A 606 -1.93 -23.25 5.84
N GLN A 607 -0.80 -23.52 5.19
CA GLN A 607 -0.75 -23.91 3.79
C GLN A 607 -0.20 -25.33 3.67
N HIS A 608 -1.04 -26.25 3.21
CA HIS A 608 -0.67 -27.62 2.96
C HIS A 608 -0.27 -27.78 1.49
N HIS A 609 0.96 -28.18 1.24
CA HIS A 609 1.43 -28.62 -0.06
C HIS A 609 1.16 -30.13 -0.16
N ILE A 610 -0.02 -30.48 -0.68
CA ILE A 610 -0.54 -31.86 -0.60
C ILE A 610 0.11 -32.75 -1.66
N TRP A 611 0.34 -32.18 -2.85
CA TRP A 611 0.92 -32.91 -3.98
C TRP A 611 1.60 -31.87 -4.91
N ARG A 612 2.35 -32.36 -5.90
CA ARG A 612 3.03 -31.50 -6.88
C ARG A 612 2.06 -30.44 -7.45
N GLY A 613 2.23 -29.19 -7.05
CA GLY A 613 1.41 -28.09 -7.53
C GLY A 613 -0.02 -28.00 -6.95
N LEU A 614 -0.44 -28.87 -6.03
CA LEU A 614 -1.72 -28.76 -5.33
C LEU A 614 -1.51 -28.25 -3.90
N HIS A 615 -2.17 -27.15 -3.57
CA HIS A 615 -2.06 -26.50 -2.27
C HIS A 615 -3.45 -26.26 -1.67
N LEU A 616 -3.59 -26.52 -0.37
CA LEU A 616 -4.77 -26.18 0.42
C LEU A 616 -4.36 -25.12 1.43
N ASN A 617 -5.04 -23.99 1.41
CA ASN A 617 -4.84 -22.88 2.33
C ASN A 617 -5.99 -22.82 3.31
N MET A 618 -5.69 -22.64 4.58
CA MET A 618 -6.66 -22.47 5.66
C MET A 618 -6.21 -21.31 6.54
N ALA A 619 -7.11 -20.42 6.91
CA ALA A 619 -6.76 -19.38 7.85
C ALA A 619 -7.91 -19.10 8.84
N ILE A 620 -7.51 -18.64 10.02
CA ILE A 620 -8.40 -18.12 11.05
C ILE A 620 -7.97 -16.69 11.29
N ASP A 621 -8.79 -15.76 10.86
CA ASP A 621 -8.62 -14.34 11.15
C ASP A 621 -9.27 -13.99 12.48
N ASN A 622 -8.65 -13.03 13.19
CA ASN A 622 -9.14 -12.59 14.50
C ASN A 622 -9.33 -13.77 15.48
N LEU A 623 -8.27 -14.54 15.68
CA LEU A 623 -8.25 -15.80 16.44
C LEU A 623 -8.88 -15.69 17.84
N PHE A 624 -8.74 -14.53 18.50
CA PHE A 624 -9.26 -14.29 19.85
C PHE A 624 -10.58 -13.51 19.88
N ASN A 625 -11.29 -13.43 18.74
CA ASN A 625 -12.65 -12.90 18.65
C ASN A 625 -12.78 -11.44 19.12
N TYR A 626 -11.77 -10.60 18.85
CA TYR A 626 -11.87 -9.17 19.16
C TYR A 626 -13.03 -8.55 18.39
N LYS A 627 -13.83 -7.72 19.04
CA LYS A 627 -14.90 -6.92 18.44
C LYS A 627 -14.80 -5.49 18.94
N PRO A 628 -14.78 -4.49 18.06
CA PRO A 628 -14.93 -3.10 18.47
C PRO A 628 -16.24 -2.93 19.26
N LYS A 629 -16.27 -2.07 20.26
CA LYS A 629 -17.51 -1.69 20.96
C LYS A 629 -18.40 -0.84 20.06
N SER A 630 -17.78 0.07 19.32
CA SER A 630 -18.43 0.91 18.31
C SER A 630 -17.60 0.89 17.02
N TYR A 631 -18.25 1.04 15.88
CA TYR A 631 -17.60 1.03 14.58
C TYR A 631 -17.50 2.43 14.03
N TYR A 632 -16.29 2.98 14.09
CA TYR A 632 -15.94 4.26 13.47
C TYR A 632 -15.26 4.02 12.13
N TYR A 633 -15.14 5.07 11.32
CA TYR A 633 -14.45 5.00 10.02
C TYR A 633 -12.98 4.53 10.12
N PHE A 634 -12.33 4.69 11.27
CA PHE A 634 -10.95 4.22 11.55
C PHE A 634 -10.87 2.96 12.43
N SER A 635 -11.99 2.33 12.73
CA SER A 635 -12.01 1.07 13.50
C SER A 635 -11.54 -0.10 12.64
N PRO A 636 -10.91 -1.13 13.24
CA PRO A 636 -10.58 -2.34 12.50
C PRO A 636 -11.86 -3.03 12.04
N LEU A 637 -11.89 -3.39 10.75
CA LEU A 637 -13.02 -4.10 10.16
C LEU A 637 -13.01 -5.56 10.55
N THR A 638 -13.70 -5.90 11.59
CA THR A 638 -13.92 -7.28 12.02
C THR A 638 -15.20 -7.40 12.83
N THR A 639 -15.96 -8.42 12.57
CA THR A 639 -17.17 -8.79 13.34
C THR A 639 -16.89 -9.92 14.32
N GLY A 640 -15.62 -10.26 14.53
CA GLY A 640 -15.16 -11.38 15.34
C GLY A 640 -14.33 -12.36 14.53
N THR A 641 -14.19 -13.58 15.03
CA THR A 641 -13.42 -14.64 14.38
C THR A 641 -14.04 -15.04 13.05
N SER A 642 -13.20 -15.13 12.01
CA SER A 642 -13.60 -15.61 10.69
C SER A 642 -12.65 -16.70 10.19
N PHE A 643 -13.19 -17.58 9.34
CA PHE A 643 -12.47 -18.72 8.78
C PHE A 643 -12.38 -18.58 7.27
N SER A 644 -11.25 -19.00 6.71
CA SER A 644 -11.11 -19.11 5.28
C SER A 644 -10.48 -20.42 4.86
N ILE A 645 -10.89 -20.88 3.68
CA ILE A 645 -10.35 -22.07 3.02
C ILE A 645 -10.16 -21.76 1.54
N GLY A 646 -9.05 -22.21 0.99
CA GLY A 646 -8.73 -22.00 -0.42
C GLY A 646 -7.95 -23.16 -0.99
N ILE A 647 -8.15 -23.39 -2.28
CA ILE A 647 -7.39 -24.36 -3.07
C ILE A 647 -6.62 -23.59 -4.16
N SER A 648 -5.37 -23.97 -4.39
CA SER A 648 -4.53 -23.44 -5.45
C SER A 648 -3.84 -24.56 -6.20
N VAL A 649 -3.80 -24.44 -7.53
CA VAL A 649 -3.27 -25.47 -8.43
C VAL A 649 -2.24 -24.84 -9.37
N ASP A 650 -0.98 -25.28 -9.27
CA ASP A 650 0.10 -24.98 -10.22
C ASP A 650 0.07 -26.06 -11.34
N ILE A 651 -0.63 -25.77 -12.42
CA ILE A 651 -0.93 -26.75 -13.50
C ILE A 651 0.36 -27.21 -14.20
N ASP A 652 1.32 -26.29 -14.37
CA ASP A 652 2.62 -26.61 -14.99
C ASP A 652 3.46 -27.59 -14.16
N LYS A 653 3.31 -27.61 -12.85
CA LYS A 653 4.01 -28.58 -11.97
C LYS A 653 3.39 -29.96 -12.03
N ILE A 654 2.06 -30.04 -12.24
CA ILE A 654 1.34 -31.31 -12.41
C ILE A 654 1.69 -31.94 -13.76
N SER A 655 1.78 -31.12 -14.83
CA SER A 655 2.03 -31.61 -16.19
C SER A 655 3.46 -32.09 -16.45
N LYS A 656 4.44 -31.68 -15.63
CA LYS A 656 5.85 -32.09 -15.70
C LYS A 656 6.11 -33.42 -14.96
N SER A 657 5.09 -34.08 -14.45
CA SER A 657 5.15 -35.41 -13.82
C SER A 657 4.87 -36.47 -14.86
#